data_798729d6cee6d5bee6870b733c58f1df
#
_entry.id   798729d6cee6d5bee6870b733c58f1df
#
_cell.length_a   1.000
_cell.length_b   1.000
_cell.length_c   1.000
_cell.angle_alpha   90.00
_cell.angle_beta   90.00
_cell.angle_gamma   90.00
#
_symmetry.space_group_name_H-M   'P 1'
#
loop_
_entity.id
_entity.type
_entity.pdbx_description
1 polymer ?
#
loop_
_entity_poly.entity_id
_entity_poly.type
_entity_poly.pdbx_seq_one_letter_code
_entity_poly.pdbx_strand_id
1 'polypeptide(L)'
;MKYQNIIDNMTLKEKAAFLSGKSEWQTRDFPRLDIPAIFCSDGPNGVRKQAGAGDHLGINPAVPATCFPTAAAMANSWDEELEQRVGVALGEESMEEDVNVLLGPGLNIKRNPLCGRNFEYFSEDPYLSGKMAAAFIRGVQSTGAAACAKHFAVNSQELRRMAMNAVVDERTLREIYLTGFEIAIKEGGAKTVMSSYNEVNGVYANENEHLLKDILRDEWGFEGSVITDWGASNDHSLGVKNGSTLEMPTPGLDAARELLASVESGKISEKDIDERVDELLDLVLTTTENAKHYKKVADKKALHEEHHKLARLACENSAVLLKNEDGILPVGAKVQAAVIGDFAFDPRYQGAGSSMVNSTKVDSIKDMLETSGISVTGIVRGYQRDGKEDEAMKKEAVDLARRSDVVLFFFGLNEKSETEGLDRKHLRIPQNQINLIQELAKANANMIGIISAGSVIEMPWHHHFKALLHTALMGQAGAGAVLDILSGKVNPSGKLAETYIKKYEDTPSYNYYPSQERNSEYREGIYVGYRYFDTAGVPVNYPFGYGLSYTTFEYDNLQVKPDGATFTLRNTGKYDGAEIAQLYVGLPGAKVFRPVKELKGFLKVFLKAGEEKTVTIKFDDKTFRYWNMKTNKWEVEGGVYSIMIGASCADIRLQDSLAIIGTTEVMPYYTNRVSSYVEGKIQQVGNEEYETILGHSIPDGSWSGELGMNDALCQMYYAKSGIARFICKKLGEKLKKSEAAGIPDLNTLFQYNMPFRAIAKMTGGMVSMEMVEGLLKVVNGHFSGLGKVISGFFRNQKLNKQYEKDLEEQK
;
A
#
# COMPACT_ATOMS: atom_id res chain seq x y z
N MET A 1 -5.28 -9.46 -32.49
CA MET A 1 -6.18 -9.15 -31.36
C MET A 1 -7.09 -10.35 -31.14
N LYS A 2 -7.38 -10.65 -29.91
CA LYS A 2 -8.21 -11.83 -29.51
C LYS A 2 -9.67 -11.65 -29.90
N TYR A 3 -10.18 -10.44 -29.83
CA TYR A 3 -11.59 -10.10 -30.08
C TYR A 3 -11.79 -9.28 -31.36
N GLN A 4 -10.97 -9.51 -32.38
CA GLN A 4 -11.01 -8.76 -33.66
C GLN A 4 -12.41 -8.67 -34.27
N ASN A 5 -13.17 -9.77 -34.22
CA ASN A 5 -14.54 -9.82 -34.77
C ASN A 5 -15.53 -8.87 -34.07
N ILE A 6 -15.35 -8.61 -32.77
CA ILE A 6 -16.15 -7.64 -32.02
C ILE A 6 -15.67 -6.24 -32.37
N ILE A 7 -14.34 -6.00 -32.35
CA ILE A 7 -13.72 -4.72 -32.65
C ILE A 7 -14.10 -4.21 -34.04
N ASP A 8 -14.12 -5.08 -35.04
CA ASP A 8 -14.51 -4.73 -36.40
C ASP A 8 -16.00 -4.32 -36.53
N ASN A 9 -16.84 -4.73 -35.59
CA ASN A 9 -18.25 -4.38 -35.50
C ASN A 9 -18.50 -3.16 -34.60
N MET A 10 -17.49 -2.64 -33.89
CA MET A 10 -17.58 -1.40 -33.13
C MET A 10 -17.26 -0.21 -34.00
N THR A 11 -18.03 0.85 -33.87
CA THR A 11 -17.67 2.15 -34.46
C THR A 11 -16.54 2.79 -33.63
N LEU A 12 -15.76 3.68 -34.23
CA LEU A 12 -14.71 4.41 -33.53
C LEU A 12 -15.24 5.18 -32.30
N LYS A 13 -16.51 5.67 -32.36
CA LYS A 13 -17.17 6.32 -31.23
C LYS A 13 -17.41 5.35 -30.07
N GLU A 14 -17.88 4.16 -30.36
CA GLU A 14 -18.08 3.12 -29.32
C GLU A 14 -16.75 2.69 -28.72
N LYS A 15 -15.72 2.43 -29.54
CA LYS A 15 -14.37 2.10 -29.08
C LYS A 15 -13.84 3.17 -28.13
N ALA A 16 -13.90 4.45 -28.56
CA ALA A 16 -13.42 5.56 -27.74
C ALA A 16 -14.20 5.73 -26.42
N ALA A 17 -15.53 5.54 -26.45
CA ALA A 17 -16.33 5.61 -25.24
C ALA A 17 -16.11 4.42 -24.28
N PHE A 18 -15.76 3.25 -24.82
CA PHE A 18 -15.51 2.04 -24.03
C PHE A 18 -14.29 2.16 -23.13
N LEU A 19 -13.27 2.91 -23.53
CA LEU A 19 -12.02 3.11 -22.78
C LEU A 19 -12.14 4.09 -21.60
N SER A 20 -13.35 4.49 -21.23
CA SER A 20 -13.62 5.28 -20.02
C SER A 20 -14.86 4.77 -19.29
N GLY A 21 -14.88 4.99 -17.97
CA GLY A 21 -16.00 4.58 -17.12
C GLY A 21 -17.36 5.14 -17.57
N LYS A 22 -18.43 4.39 -17.34
CA LYS A 22 -19.83 4.84 -17.48
C LYS A 22 -20.28 5.58 -16.21
N SER A 23 -19.80 5.13 -15.07
CA SER A 23 -20.08 5.68 -13.74
C SER A 23 -18.81 5.74 -12.90
N GLU A 24 -18.97 5.96 -11.60
CA GLU A 24 -17.85 5.95 -10.63
C GLU A 24 -17.16 4.58 -10.56
N TRP A 25 -17.90 3.48 -10.83
CA TRP A 25 -17.41 2.13 -10.57
C TRP A 25 -17.63 1.15 -11.73
N GLN A 26 -18.30 1.56 -12.81
CA GLN A 26 -18.70 0.65 -13.89
C GLN A 26 -18.12 1.06 -15.23
N THR A 27 -17.78 0.04 -16.04
CA THR A 27 -17.49 0.20 -17.46
C THR A 27 -18.77 0.43 -18.27
N ARG A 28 -18.63 0.81 -19.55
CA ARG A 28 -19.77 0.92 -20.46
C ARG A 28 -20.17 -0.44 -21.01
N ASP A 29 -21.48 -0.60 -21.23
CA ASP A 29 -22.09 -1.74 -21.90
C ASP A 29 -22.46 -1.38 -23.35
N PHE A 30 -22.39 -2.38 -24.22
CA PHE A 30 -22.90 -2.28 -25.61
C PHE A 30 -23.75 -3.53 -25.92
N PRO A 31 -25.05 -3.51 -25.58
CA PRO A 31 -25.92 -4.68 -25.69
C PRO A 31 -26.02 -5.28 -27.10
N ARG A 32 -25.95 -4.46 -28.17
CA ARG A 32 -25.99 -4.96 -29.55
C ARG A 32 -24.76 -5.82 -29.91
N LEU A 33 -23.68 -5.75 -29.15
CA LEU A 33 -22.44 -6.50 -29.31
C LEU A 33 -22.22 -7.54 -28.22
N ASP A 34 -23.23 -7.75 -27.37
CA ASP A 34 -23.15 -8.62 -26.19
C ASP A 34 -22.01 -8.25 -25.21
N ILE A 35 -21.65 -6.97 -25.15
CA ILE A 35 -20.66 -6.44 -24.22
C ILE A 35 -21.37 -5.93 -22.95
N PRO A 36 -21.26 -6.61 -21.80
CA PRO A 36 -21.84 -6.16 -20.54
C PRO A 36 -20.97 -5.10 -19.87
N ALA A 37 -21.56 -4.35 -18.92
CA ALA A 37 -20.79 -3.56 -17.97
C ALA A 37 -20.23 -4.46 -16.87
N ILE A 38 -19.02 -4.15 -16.39
CA ILE A 38 -18.43 -4.77 -15.20
C ILE A 38 -18.30 -3.75 -14.08
N PHE A 39 -18.25 -4.24 -12.84
CA PHE A 39 -18.10 -3.43 -11.63
C PHE A 39 -16.71 -3.57 -11.03
N CYS A 40 -16.02 -2.42 -10.80
CA CYS A 40 -14.81 -2.33 -10.03
C CYS A 40 -15.15 -1.89 -8.59
N SER A 41 -14.48 -2.45 -7.59
CA SER A 41 -14.70 -2.07 -6.19
C SER A 41 -13.39 -1.95 -5.45
N ASP A 42 -13.27 -0.94 -4.60
CA ASP A 42 -12.22 -0.95 -3.58
C ASP A 42 -12.34 -2.16 -2.67
N GLY A 43 -11.23 -2.52 -2.02
CA GLY A 43 -11.28 -3.57 -1.03
C GLY A 43 -10.00 -4.39 -0.88
N PRO A 44 -8.82 -3.78 -0.63
CA PRO A 44 -7.59 -4.54 -0.43
C PRO A 44 -7.62 -5.42 0.82
N ASN A 45 -8.47 -5.11 1.79
CA ASN A 45 -8.66 -5.90 3.00
C ASN A 45 -10.13 -6.20 3.35
N GLY A 46 -11.04 -5.99 2.39
CA GLY A 46 -12.49 -6.28 2.50
C GLY A 46 -13.26 -5.59 1.39
N VAL A 47 -14.19 -6.28 0.77
CA VAL A 47 -14.97 -5.74 -0.35
C VAL A 47 -15.70 -4.48 0.07
N ARG A 48 -15.55 -3.40 -0.70
CA ARG A 48 -16.13 -2.12 -0.41
C ARG A 48 -17.04 -1.63 -1.53
N LYS A 49 -17.98 -2.46 -1.93
CA LYS A 49 -18.99 -2.08 -2.91
C LYS A 49 -19.95 -1.05 -2.33
N GLN A 50 -20.04 0.12 -2.95
CA GLN A 50 -20.97 1.17 -2.51
C GLN A 50 -22.42 0.78 -2.78
N ALA A 51 -23.29 1.00 -1.78
CA ALA A 51 -24.70 0.58 -1.81
C ALA A 51 -25.67 1.63 -2.39
N GLY A 52 -25.15 2.71 -3.00
CA GLY A 52 -25.98 3.81 -3.51
C GLY A 52 -25.22 4.72 -4.47
N ALA A 53 -25.39 6.04 -4.33
CA ALA A 53 -24.61 7.01 -5.10
C ALA A 53 -23.13 6.83 -4.79
N GLY A 54 -22.32 6.69 -5.84
CA GLY A 54 -20.88 6.52 -5.71
C GLY A 54 -20.20 7.79 -5.17
N ASP A 55 -19.11 7.60 -4.43
CA ASP A 55 -18.16 8.66 -4.09
C ASP A 55 -16.73 8.15 -4.22
N HIS A 56 -15.74 9.06 -4.31
CA HIS A 56 -14.35 8.73 -4.53
C HIS A 56 -13.58 8.35 -3.26
N LEU A 57 -14.07 8.72 -2.07
CA LEU A 57 -13.34 8.59 -0.81
C LEU A 57 -14.04 7.71 0.23
N GLY A 58 -15.17 7.11 -0.17
CA GLY A 58 -15.84 6.14 0.66
C GLY A 58 -16.62 6.65 1.84
N ILE A 59 -17.27 7.74 1.65
CA ILE A 59 -18.13 8.35 2.66
C ILE A 59 -19.53 7.74 2.62
N ASN A 60 -19.96 7.31 1.42
CA ASN A 60 -21.25 6.67 1.25
C ASN A 60 -21.25 5.23 1.77
N PRO A 61 -22.38 4.72 2.28
CA PRO A 61 -22.50 3.37 2.80
C PRO A 61 -22.08 2.32 1.76
N ALA A 62 -21.22 1.39 2.18
CA ALA A 62 -20.89 0.21 1.42
C ALA A 62 -21.70 -1.00 1.91
N VAL A 63 -21.80 -2.04 1.09
CA VAL A 63 -22.37 -3.32 1.53
C VAL A 63 -21.55 -3.89 2.67
N PRO A 64 -22.17 -4.59 3.64
CA PRO A 64 -21.42 -5.27 4.69
C PRO A 64 -20.51 -6.35 4.11
N ALA A 65 -19.26 -6.39 4.56
CA ALA A 65 -18.24 -7.34 4.12
C ALA A 65 -17.32 -7.73 5.27
N THR A 66 -16.54 -8.79 5.10
CA THR A 66 -15.53 -9.17 6.07
C THR A 66 -14.33 -8.25 5.98
N CYS A 67 -13.99 -7.58 7.09
CA CYS A 67 -12.76 -6.78 7.18
C CYS A 67 -11.61 -7.67 7.68
N PHE A 68 -10.73 -8.09 6.78
CA PHE A 68 -9.50 -8.81 7.09
C PHE A 68 -8.42 -7.86 7.65
N PRO A 69 -7.32 -8.39 8.20
CA PRO A 69 -6.17 -7.58 8.57
C PRO A 69 -5.66 -6.79 7.35
N THR A 70 -5.16 -5.58 7.59
CA THR A 70 -4.56 -4.76 6.52
C THR A 70 -3.29 -5.41 5.96
N ALA A 71 -2.84 -5.00 4.78
CA ALA A 71 -1.62 -5.52 4.18
C ALA A 71 -0.39 -5.38 5.10
N ALA A 72 -0.30 -4.28 5.87
CA ALA A 72 0.75 -4.09 6.87
C ALA A 72 0.71 -5.13 7.99
N ALA A 73 -0.47 -5.61 8.37
CA ALA A 73 -0.61 -6.73 9.32
C ALA A 73 -0.31 -8.07 8.64
N MET A 74 -0.92 -8.34 7.49
CA MET A 74 -0.74 -9.60 6.77
C MET A 74 0.72 -9.87 6.41
N ALA A 75 1.49 -8.86 6.03
CA ALA A 75 2.92 -9.00 5.74
C ALA A 75 3.71 -9.54 6.94
N ASN A 76 3.32 -9.22 8.16
CA ASN A 76 3.96 -9.75 9.37
C ASN A 76 3.76 -11.27 9.54
N SER A 77 2.82 -11.87 8.85
CA SER A 77 2.65 -13.33 8.87
C SER A 77 3.75 -14.07 8.09
N TRP A 78 4.34 -13.43 7.06
CA TRP A 78 5.30 -14.04 6.13
C TRP A 78 4.79 -15.37 5.57
N ASP A 79 3.49 -15.46 5.30
CA ASP A 79 2.77 -16.69 4.99
C ASP A 79 1.97 -16.53 3.70
N GLU A 80 2.58 -16.95 2.57
CA GLU A 80 1.94 -16.87 1.25
C GLU A 80 0.67 -17.73 1.15
N GLU A 81 0.63 -18.89 1.83
CA GLU A 81 -0.54 -19.78 1.80
C GLU A 81 -1.72 -19.13 2.52
N LEU A 82 -1.48 -18.54 3.69
CA LEU A 82 -2.49 -17.81 4.45
C LEU A 82 -3.00 -16.60 3.67
N GLU A 83 -2.10 -15.82 3.06
CA GLU A 83 -2.47 -14.67 2.23
C GLU A 83 -3.32 -15.10 1.03
N GLN A 84 -2.98 -16.20 0.38
CA GLN A 84 -3.79 -16.75 -0.71
C GLN A 84 -5.18 -17.16 -0.25
N ARG A 85 -5.32 -17.75 0.95
CA ARG A 85 -6.63 -18.08 1.53
C ARG A 85 -7.47 -16.84 1.81
N VAL A 86 -6.85 -15.76 2.32
CA VAL A 86 -7.53 -14.47 2.49
C VAL A 86 -7.95 -13.90 1.14
N GLY A 87 -7.08 -14.01 0.12
CA GLY A 87 -7.42 -13.65 -1.25
C GLY A 87 -8.62 -14.42 -1.79
N VAL A 88 -8.72 -15.74 -1.55
CA VAL A 88 -9.90 -16.54 -1.92
C VAL A 88 -11.16 -16.00 -1.27
N ALA A 89 -11.15 -15.74 0.04
CA ALA A 89 -12.31 -15.22 0.76
C ALA A 89 -12.76 -13.85 0.23
N LEU A 90 -11.82 -12.95 -0.08
CA LEU A 90 -12.11 -11.66 -0.71
C LEU A 90 -12.70 -11.81 -2.12
N GLY A 91 -12.20 -12.78 -2.88
CA GLY A 91 -12.72 -13.12 -4.20
C GLY A 91 -14.14 -13.70 -4.13
N GLU A 92 -14.42 -14.57 -3.16
CA GLU A 92 -15.76 -15.11 -2.93
C GLU A 92 -16.76 -13.99 -2.57
N GLU A 93 -16.43 -13.10 -1.64
CA GLU A 93 -17.29 -11.95 -1.32
C GLU A 93 -17.44 -10.99 -2.51
N SER A 94 -16.42 -10.82 -3.34
CA SER A 94 -16.51 -10.06 -4.58
C SER A 94 -17.53 -10.66 -5.54
N MET A 95 -17.48 -11.96 -5.74
CA MET A 95 -18.43 -12.68 -6.62
C MET A 95 -19.85 -12.69 -6.05
N GLU A 96 -20.03 -12.80 -4.74
CA GLU A 96 -21.32 -12.69 -4.07
C GLU A 96 -21.97 -11.32 -4.27
N GLU A 97 -21.16 -10.27 -4.36
CA GLU A 97 -21.58 -8.88 -4.53
C GLU A 97 -21.50 -8.39 -5.99
N ASP A 98 -21.36 -9.30 -6.99
CA ASP A 98 -21.25 -8.94 -8.41
C ASP A 98 -20.14 -7.89 -8.67
N VAL A 99 -18.98 -8.08 -8.06
CA VAL A 99 -17.76 -7.31 -8.28
C VAL A 99 -16.83 -8.11 -9.19
N ASN A 100 -16.56 -7.57 -10.37
CA ASN A 100 -15.72 -8.22 -11.37
C ASN A 100 -14.23 -7.94 -11.14
N VAL A 101 -13.89 -6.73 -10.63
CA VAL A 101 -12.52 -6.30 -10.37
C VAL A 101 -12.42 -5.80 -8.94
N LEU A 102 -11.63 -6.48 -8.12
CA LEU A 102 -11.26 -6.03 -6.79
C LEU A 102 -9.99 -5.19 -6.87
N LEU A 103 -10.07 -3.92 -6.46
CA LEU A 103 -8.96 -2.96 -6.53
C LEU A 103 -7.99 -3.15 -5.36
N GLY A 104 -7.19 -4.18 -5.48
CA GLY A 104 -6.17 -4.63 -4.54
C GLY A 104 -5.35 -5.79 -5.13
N PRO A 105 -4.17 -6.08 -4.54
CA PRO A 105 -3.62 -5.51 -3.32
C PRO A 105 -2.85 -4.19 -3.56
N GLY A 106 -2.69 -3.40 -2.49
CA GLY A 106 -1.73 -2.29 -2.46
C GLY A 106 -0.33 -2.81 -2.12
N LEU A 107 0.66 -2.51 -2.95
CA LEU A 107 2.03 -3.03 -2.76
C LEU A 107 3.15 -2.01 -2.96
N ASN A 108 2.85 -0.72 -2.88
CA ASN A 108 3.89 0.30 -2.86
C ASN A 108 4.84 0.09 -1.68
N ILE A 109 6.11 0.42 -1.89
CA ILE A 109 7.14 0.27 -0.86
C ILE A 109 6.95 1.32 0.24
N LYS A 110 7.07 0.89 1.50
CA LYS A 110 7.09 1.77 2.69
C LYS A 110 8.40 2.54 2.75
N ARG A 111 8.53 3.55 1.88
CA ARG A 111 9.73 4.38 1.74
C ARG A 111 10.03 5.21 2.98
N ASN A 112 8.98 5.81 3.53
CA ASN A 112 9.07 6.68 4.69
C ASN A 112 7.94 6.35 5.68
N PRO A 113 8.24 6.24 6.98
CA PRO A 113 7.24 5.85 7.98
C PRO A 113 6.14 6.89 8.20
N LEU A 114 6.27 8.12 7.68
CA LEU A 114 5.23 9.15 7.76
C LEU A 114 4.15 9.02 6.67
N CYS A 115 4.36 8.18 5.62
CA CYS A 115 3.35 8.02 4.57
C CYS A 115 2.03 7.52 5.14
N GLY A 116 0.95 8.26 4.89
CA GLY A 116 -0.36 8.01 5.49
C GLY A 116 -1.00 6.68 5.10
N ARG A 117 -0.62 6.11 3.94
CA ARG A 117 -1.13 4.83 3.42
C ARG A 117 -0.25 3.62 3.75
N ASN A 118 0.78 3.75 4.59
CA ASN A 118 1.63 2.62 4.95
C ASN A 118 0.85 1.42 5.54
N PHE A 119 -0.28 1.67 6.19
CA PHE A 119 -1.16 0.60 6.70
C PHE A 119 -1.71 -0.31 5.58
N GLU A 120 -1.84 0.22 4.36
CA GLU A 120 -2.42 -0.46 3.19
C GLU A 120 -1.37 -1.21 2.37
N TYR A 121 -0.08 -1.02 2.67
CA TYR A 121 1.04 -1.60 1.94
C TYR A 121 1.76 -2.67 2.78
N PHE A 122 2.31 -3.70 2.10
CA PHE A 122 2.91 -4.84 2.78
C PHE A 122 4.19 -4.49 3.55
N SER A 123 5.24 -4.03 2.87
CA SER A 123 6.58 -4.01 3.44
C SER A 123 7.46 -2.87 2.92
N GLU A 124 8.57 -2.62 3.60
CA GLU A 124 9.74 -1.87 3.10
C GLU A 124 10.59 -2.70 2.12
N ASP A 125 10.38 -4.02 2.09
CA ASP A 125 11.11 -4.95 1.25
C ASP A 125 10.30 -5.35 0.01
N PRO A 126 10.84 -5.17 -1.23
CA PRO A 126 10.13 -5.47 -2.46
C PRO A 126 9.89 -6.96 -2.70
N TYR A 127 10.78 -7.84 -2.20
CA TYR A 127 10.62 -9.29 -2.36
C TYR A 127 9.46 -9.80 -1.52
N LEU A 128 9.42 -9.45 -0.22
CA LEU A 128 8.31 -9.79 0.66
C LEU A 128 6.98 -9.21 0.15
N SER A 129 6.97 -7.91 -0.22
CA SER A 129 5.78 -7.27 -0.78
C SER A 129 5.26 -7.99 -2.02
N GLY A 130 6.16 -8.35 -2.93
CA GLY A 130 5.80 -9.05 -4.18
C GLY A 130 5.24 -10.44 -3.95
N LYS A 131 5.83 -11.23 -3.05
CA LYS A 131 5.39 -12.60 -2.73
C LYS A 131 4.01 -12.60 -2.07
N MET A 132 3.78 -11.72 -1.10
CA MET A 132 2.47 -11.55 -0.48
C MET A 132 1.42 -11.08 -1.51
N ALA A 133 1.75 -10.08 -2.33
CA ALA A 133 0.86 -9.60 -3.38
C ALA A 133 0.53 -10.69 -4.41
N ALA A 134 1.50 -11.49 -4.84
CA ALA A 134 1.27 -12.60 -5.77
C ALA A 134 0.33 -13.67 -5.18
N ALA A 135 0.47 -13.99 -3.90
CA ALA A 135 -0.41 -14.91 -3.20
C ALA A 135 -1.85 -14.37 -3.11
N PHE A 136 -2.02 -13.10 -2.74
CA PHE A 136 -3.32 -12.42 -2.74
C PHE A 136 -3.99 -12.50 -4.12
N ILE A 137 -3.26 -12.14 -5.18
CA ILE A 137 -3.78 -12.13 -6.56
C ILE A 137 -4.23 -13.52 -6.99
N ARG A 138 -3.40 -14.55 -6.75
CA ARG A 138 -3.79 -15.95 -7.05
C ARG A 138 -5.07 -16.34 -6.32
N GLY A 139 -5.20 -15.94 -5.04
CA GLY A 139 -6.39 -16.20 -4.24
C GLY A 139 -7.65 -15.57 -4.84
N VAL A 140 -7.65 -14.26 -5.03
CA VAL A 140 -8.79 -13.52 -5.60
C VAL A 140 -9.17 -14.08 -6.97
N GLN A 141 -8.19 -14.26 -7.86
CA GLN A 141 -8.46 -14.67 -9.25
C GLN A 141 -8.93 -16.13 -9.37
N SER A 142 -8.65 -16.98 -8.38
CA SER A 142 -9.13 -18.36 -8.35
C SER A 142 -10.66 -18.46 -8.24
N THR A 143 -11.34 -17.43 -7.78
CA THR A 143 -12.80 -17.38 -7.66
C THR A 143 -13.50 -16.89 -8.92
N GLY A 144 -12.75 -16.28 -9.84
CA GLY A 144 -13.27 -15.71 -11.10
C GLY A 144 -13.27 -14.17 -11.15
N ALA A 145 -13.14 -13.47 -10.05
CA ALA A 145 -12.88 -12.02 -10.03
C ALA A 145 -11.46 -11.71 -10.54
N ALA A 146 -11.21 -10.50 -10.99
CA ALA A 146 -9.87 -10.00 -11.27
C ALA A 146 -9.34 -9.23 -10.06
N ALA A 147 -8.04 -9.39 -9.75
CA ALA A 147 -7.31 -8.56 -8.80
C ALA A 147 -6.58 -7.43 -9.53
N CYS A 148 -6.41 -6.28 -8.88
CA CYS A 148 -5.79 -5.08 -9.45
C CYS A 148 -4.62 -4.62 -8.58
N ALA A 149 -3.41 -4.99 -8.98
CA ALA A 149 -2.18 -4.58 -8.29
C ALA A 149 -2.00 -3.06 -8.34
N LYS A 150 -1.85 -2.40 -7.17
CA LYS A 150 -1.83 -0.93 -7.09
C LYS A 150 -0.77 -0.42 -6.11
N HIS A 151 -0.27 0.81 -6.28
CA HIS A 151 -0.45 1.78 -7.37
C HIS A 151 0.83 1.84 -8.20
N PHE A 152 0.76 1.52 -9.47
CA PHE A 152 1.90 1.41 -10.38
C PHE A 152 2.23 2.77 -11.03
N ALA A 153 3.32 3.47 -10.61
CA ALA A 153 4.28 3.09 -9.59
C ALA A 153 4.78 4.33 -8.80
N VAL A 154 5.60 4.05 -7.76
CA VAL A 154 6.31 5.10 -7.00
C VAL A 154 5.37 6.09 -6.29
N ASN A 155 4.20 5.62 -5.83
CA ASN A 155 3.27 6.42 -5.04
C ASN A 155 3.53 6.20 -3.54
N SER A 156 4.58 6.84 -3.02
CA SER A 156 5.05 6.67 -1.63
C SER A 156 4.91 7.94 -0.78
N GLN A 157 4.05 8.88 -1.21
CA GLN A 157 3.75 10.15 -0.53
C GLN A 157 2.29 10.52 -0.81
N GLU A 158 1.57 10.98 0.23
CA GLU A 158 0.18 11.42 0.10
C GLU A 158 0.06 12.92 -0.21
N LEU A 159 0.98 13.73 0.30
CA LEU A 159 0.97 15.17 0.07
C LEU A 159 1.05 15.50 -1.43
N ARG A 160 -0.02 16.09 -1.97
CA ARG A 160 -0.16 16.46 -3.41
C ARG A 160 0.15 15.32 -4.38
N ARG A 161 -0.20 14.11 -4.01
CA ARG A 161 0.11 12.88 -4.78
C ARG A 161 -0.28 12.93 -6.26
N MET A 162 -1.34 13.69 -6.63
CA MET A 162 -1.78 13.89 -8.01
C MET A 162 -1.01 14.97 -8.79
N ALA A 163 -0.14 15.74 -8.13
CA ALA A 163 0.61 16.86 -8.72
C ALA A 163 2.11 16.77 -8.42
N MET A 164 2.56 15.68 -7.80
CA MET A 164 3.93 15.43 -7.40
C MET A 164 4.66 14.64 -8.48
N ASN A 165 5.94 14.99 -8.72
CA ASN A 165 6.86 14.26 -9.57
C ASN A 165 7.84 13.44 -8.71
N ALA A 166 7.76 12.12 -8.80
CA ALA A 166 8.75 11.22 -8.21
C ALA A 166 10.00 11.19 -9.09
N VAL A 167 11.07 11.82 -8.64
CA VAL A 167 12.37 11.80 -9.31
C VAL A 167 13.17 10.64 -8.75
N VAL A 168 13.42 9.62 -9.55
CA VAL A 168 14.04 8.36 -9.14
C VAL A 168 14.95 7.81 -10.22
N ASP A 169 16.15 7.35 -9.83
CA ASP A 169 17.06 6.70 -10.77
C ASP A 169 16.52 5.32 -11.20
N GLU A 170 16.91 4.90 -12.41
CA GLU A 170 16.40 3.67 -13.02
C GLU A 170 16.71 2.42 -12.19
N ARG A 171 17.89 2.34 -11.56
CA ARG A 171 18.26 1.20 -10.73
C ARG A 171 17.36 1.09 -9.51
N THR A 172 17.16 2.18 -8.80
CA THR A 172 16.26 2.25 -7.64
C THR A 172 14.81 1.96 -8.05
N LEU A 173 14.36 2.52 -9.17
CA LEU A 173 13.05 2.24 -9.74
C LEU A 173 12.86 0.72 -9.92
N ARG A 174 13.80 0.05 -10.59
CA ARG A 174 13.74 -1.39 -10.90
C ARG A 174 13.88 -2.29 -9.67
N GLU A 175 14.91 -2.06 -8.86
CA GLU A 175 15.24 -2.96 -7.74
C GLU A 175 14.29 -2.82 -6.56
N ILE A 176 13.80 -1.59 -6.28
CA ILE A 176 12.98 -1.32 -5.10
C ILE A 176 11.50 -1.15 -5.45
N TYR A 177 11.16 -0.24 -6.39
CA TYR A 177 9.76 0.15 -6.57
C TYR A 177 8.99 -0.71 -7.57
N LEU A 178 9.68 -1.42 -8.47
CA LEU A 178 9.04 -2.26 -9.49
C LEU A 178 9.18 -3.76 -9.24
N THR A 179 10.16 -4.24 -8.47
CA THR A 179 10.35 -5.68 -8.23
C THR A 179 9.13 -6.34 -7.61
N GLY A 180 8.44 -5.68 -6.67
CA GLY A 180 7.19 -6.20 -6.10
C GLY A 180 6.08 -6.36 -7.14
N PHE A 181 5.95 -5.40 -8.05
CA PHE A 181 4.99 -5.48 -9.17
C PHE A 181 5.38 -6.54 -10.19
N GLU A 182 6.66 -6.68 -10.51
CA GLU A 182 7.13 -7.77 -11.39
C GLU A 182 6.71 -9.14 -10.84
N ILE A 183 6.91 -9.38 -9.53
CA ILE A 183 6.50 -10.62 -8.86
C ILE A 183 4.97 -10.78 -8.90
N ALA A 184 4.22 -9.73 -8.57
CA ALA A 184 2.76 -9.74 -8.58
C ALA A 184 2.18 -10.09 -9.95
N ILE A 185 2.82 -9.61 -11.02
CA ILE A 185 2.40 -9.85 -12.40
C ILE A 185 2.85 -11.24 -12.87
N LYS A 186 4.15 -11.55 -12.77
CA LYS A 186 4.70 -12.80 -13.33
C LYS A 186 4.33 -14.04 -12.50
N GLU A 187 4.34 -13.95 -11.17
CA GLU A 187 4.05 -15.07 -10.28
C GLU A 187 2.60 -15.08 -9.77
N GLY A 188 1.98 -13.90 -9.61
CA GLY A 188 0.59 -13.75 -9.24
C GLY A 188 -0.37 -13.86 -10.42
N GLY A 189 0.09 -13.59 -11.63
CA GLY A 189 -0.73 -13.59 -12.85
C GLY A 189 -1.79 -12.49 -12.85
N ALA A 190 -1.47 -11.29 -12.33
CA ALA A 190 -2.41 -10.18 -12.23
C ALA A 190 -3.08 -9.88 -13.58
N LYS A 191 -4.41 -9.80 -13.60
CA LYS A 191 -5.19 -9.44 -14.80
C LYS A 191 -5.36 -7.94 -14.97
N THR A 192 -5.24 -7.19 -13.89
CA THR A 192 -5.29 -5.74 -13.95
C THR A 192 -4.21 -5.11 -13.07
N VAL A 193 -3.79 -3.91 -13.46
CA VAL A 193 -2.86 -3.06 -12.74
C VAL A 193 -3.46 -1.66 -12.67
N MET A 194 -3.38 -1.00 -11.52
CA MET A 194 -3.80 0.39 -11.39
C MET A 194 -2.60 1.32 -11.48
N SER A 195 -2.59 2.23 -12.47
CA SER A 195 -1.58 3.28 -12.57
C SER A 195 -1.73 4.29 -11.44
N SER A 196 -0.60 4.80 -10.92
CA SER A 196 -0.59 5.74 -9.81
C SER A 196 -0.93 7.19 -10.24
N TYR A 197 -1.20 8.04 -9.23
CA TYR A 197 -1.53 9.45 -9.44
C TYR A 197 -0.39 10.34 -9.91
N ASN A 198 0.83 10.02 -9.49
CA ASN A 198 2.00 10.89 -9.59
C ASN A 198 2.68 10.83 -10.96
N GLU A 199 3.48 11.86 -11.23
CA GLU A 199 4.50 11.76 -12.26
C GLU A 199 5.66 10.88 -11.79
N VAL A 200 6.28 10.18 -12.72
CA VAL A 200 7.56 9.48 -12.54
C VAL A 200 8.54 10.03 -13.55
N ASN A 201 9.58 10.70 -13.07
CA ASN A 201 10.58 11.37 -13.90
C ASN A 201 9.97 12.33 -14.94
N GLY A 202 8.95 13.10 -14.51
CA GLY A 202 8.32 14.16 -15.30
C GLY A 202 7.14 13.75 -16.18
N VAL A 203 6.74 12.46 -16.16
CA VAL A 203 5.60 11.95 -16.92
C VAL A 203 4.62 11.24 -16.01
N TYR A 204 3.33 11.57 -16.10
CA TYR A 204 2.31 10.89 -15.29
C TYR A 204 2.30 9.39 -15.54
N ALA A 205 2.20 8.60 -14.46
CA ALA A 205 2.32 7.14 -14.51
C ALA A 205 1.35 6.49 -15.51
N ASN A 206 0.15 7.04 -15.66
CA ASN A 206 -0.87 6.52 -16.59
C ASN A 206 -0.65 6.85 -18.07
N GLU A 207 0.36 7.64 -18.40
CA GLU A 207 0.75 7.98 -19.77
C GLU A 207 2.25 7.76 -20.04
N ASN A 208 2.96 7.21 -19.05
CA ASN A 208 4.40 6.99 -19.11
C ASN A 208 4.75 5.78 -19.99
N GLU A 209 5.28 6.04 -21.18
CA GLU A 209 5.65 4.99 -22.15
C GLU A 209 6.64 4.00 -21.55
N HIS A 210 7.67 4.49 -20.82
CA HIS A 210 8.67 3.64 -20.20
C HIS A 210 8.07 2.67 -19.17
N LEU A 211 7.15 3.15 -18.33
CA LEU A 211 6.51 2.29 -17.33
C LEU A 211 5.52 1.30 -17.96
N LEU A 212 4.61 1.82 -18.80
CA LEU A 212 3.44 1.04 -19.25
C LEU A 212 3.74 0.16 -20.46
N LYS A 213 4.60 0.64 -21.38
CA LYS A 213 4.93 -0.10 -22.58
C LYS A 213 6.23 -0.86 -22.44
N ASP A 214 7.37 -0.15 -22.28
CA ASP A 214 8.67 -0.81 -22.27
C ASP A 214 8.81 -1.83 -21.15
N ILE A 215 8.42 -1.46 -19.91
CA ILE A 215 8.58 -2.33 -18.73
C ILE A 215 7.42 -3.29 -18.58
N LEU A 216 6.20 -2.76 -18.40
CA LEU A 216 5.04 -3.56 -18.04
C LEU A 216 4.68 -4.55 -19.16
N ARG A 217 4.58 -4.08 -20.41
CA ARG A 217 4.11 -4.89 -21.54
C ARG A 217 5.25 -5.62 -22.24
N ASP A 218 6.27 -4.91 -22.70
CA ASP A 218 7.30 -5.50 -23.56
C ASP A 218 8.27 -6.37 -22.76
N GLU A 219 8.73 -5.92 -21.58
CA GLU A 219 9.67 -6.67 -20.75
C GLU A 219 8.99 -7.74 -19.88
N TRP A 220 7.86 -7.40 -19.23
CA TRP A 220 7.20 -8.36 -18.34
C TRP A 220 6.12 -9.20 -19.02
N GLY A 221 5.70 -8.86 -20.23
CA GLY A 221 4.70 -9.60 -21.00
C GLY A 221 3.28 -9.44 -20.44
N PHE A 222 2.97 -8.30 -19.85
CA PHE A 222 1.64 -8.06 -19.30
C PHE A 222 0.63 -7.80 -20.43
N GLU A 223 -0.37 -8.66 -20.55
CA GLU A 223 -1.44 -8.60 -21.57
C GLU A 223 -2.78 -8.09 -20.99
N GLY A 224 -2.82 -7.80 -19.69
CA GLY A 224 -4.05 -7.39 -19.01
C GLY A 224 -4.37 -5.91 -19.17
N SER A 225 -5.41 -5.45 -18.45
CA SER A 225 -5.87 -4.06 -18.49
C SER A 225 -5.16 -3.19 -17.45
N VAL A 226 -4.71 -2.01 -17.88
CA VAL A 226 -4.26 -0.94 -16.98
C VAL A 226 -5.44 -0.02 -16.71
N ILE A 227 -5.82 0.10 -15.45
CA ILE A 227 -6.90 0.98 -14.97
C ILE A 227 -6.24 2.18 -14.31
N THR A 228 -6.68 3.40 -14.61
CA THR A 228 -6.17 4.58 -13.91
C THR A 228 -6.64 4.60 -12.45
N ASP A 229 -5.84 5.10 -11.53
CA ASP A 229 -6.39 5.52 -10.25
C ASP A 229 -7.43 6.64 -10.47
N TRP A 230 -8.36 6.84 -9.53
CA TRP A 230 -9.56 7.66 -9.73
C TRP A 230 -9.24 9.13 -9.97
N GLY A 231 -9.38 9.56 -11.23
CA GLY A 231 -9.04 10.93 -11.68
C GLY A 231 -7.55 11.15 -11.97
N ALA A 232 -6.75 10.09 -12.03
CA ALA A 232 -5.29 10.18 -12.32
C ALA A 232 -4.98 10.60 -13.75
N SER A 233 -5.88 10.35 -14.71
CA SER A 233 -5.63 10.64 -16.12
C SER A 233 -5.29 12.13 -16.34
N ASN A 234 -4.19 12.39 -17.04
CA ASN A 234 -3.79 13.72 -17.50
C ASN A 234 -4.05 13.87 -19.01
N ASP A 235 -3.29 13.17 -19.86
CA ASP A 235 -3.52 13.06 -21.28
C ASP A 235 -4.01 11.65 -21.62
N HIS A 236 -5.33 11.50 -21.79
CA HIS A 236 -5.95 10.21 -22.05
C HIS A 236 -5.46 9.58 -23.36
N SER A 237 -5.22 10.40 -24.38
CA SER A 237 -4.74 9.92 -25.68
C SER A 237 -3.34 9.34 -25.59
N LEU A 238 -2.42 10.01 -24.87
CA LEU A 238 -1.09 9.46 -24.63
C LEU A 238 -1.17 8.21 -23.75
N GLY A 239 -2.07 8.20 -22.76
CA GLY A 239 -2.32 7.00 -21.96
C GLY A 239 -2.69 5.81 -22.84
N VAL A 240 -3.69 5.94 -23.69
CA VAL A 240 -4.14 4.89 -24.63
C VAL A 240 -3.02 4.42 -25.53
N LYS A 241 -2.26 5.36 -26.14
CA LYS A 241 -1.10 5.05 -26.98
C LYS A 241 -0.03 4.25 -26.26
N ASN A 242 0.24 4.62 -25.00
CA ASN A 242 1.36 4.08 -24.24
C ASN A 242 0.97 2.88 -23.35
N GLY A 243 -0.30 2.45 -23.36
CA GLY A 243 -0.70 1.19 -22.72
C GLY A 243 -1.69 1.30 -21.57
N SER A 244 -2.25 2.46 -21.26
CA SER A 244 -3.36 2.62 -20.31
C SER A 244 -4.66 2.21 -20.98
N THR A 245 -5.46 1.37 -20.30
CA THR A 245 -6.63 0.73 -20.93
C THR A 245 -7.93 1.44 -20.56
N LEU A 246 -8.16 1.70 -19.28
CA LEU A 246 -9.45 2.20 -18.77
C LEU A 246 -9.27 3.42 -17.89
N GLU A 247 -9.82 4.57 -18.30
CA GLU A 247 -9.88 5.77 -17.48
C GLU A 247 -11.04 5.72 -16.48
N MET A 248 -10.72 5.84 -15.18
CA MET A 248 -11.69 5.87 -14.08
C MET A 248 -11.49 7.11 -13.20
N PRO A 249 -12.55 7.62 -12.55
CA PRO A 249 -13.97 7.32 -12.76
C PRO A 249 -14.43 7.91 -14.08
N THR A 250 -15.74 7.88 -14.35
CA THR A 250 -16.25 8.48 -15.57
C THR A 250 -15.90 9.97 -15.69
N PRO A 251 -15.16 10.40 -16.72
CA PRO A 251 -15.01 11.82 -17.07
C PRO A 251 -16.14 12.31 -17.96
N GLY A 252 -17.24 11.56 -18.06
CA GLY A 252 -18.28 11.74 -19.04
C GLY A 252 -17.85 11.26 -20.43
N LEU A 253 -18.30 12.00 -21.47
CA LEU A 253 -17.90 11.73 -22.86
C LEU A 253 -16.77 12.64 -23.35
N ASP A 254 -16.18 13.43 -22.47
CA ASP A 254 -15.05 14.34 -22.81
C ASP A 254 -13.81 13.51 -23.23
N ALA A 255 -13.49 12.45 -22.49
CA ALA A 255 -12.40 11.54 -22.82
C ALA A 255 -12.60 10.86 -24.18
N ALA A 256 -13.80 10.41 -24.50
CA ALA A 256 -14.09 9.81 -25.79
C ALA A 256 -13.92 10.81 -26.94
N ARG A 257 -14.33 12.07 -26.75
CA ARG A 257 -14.11 13.13 -27.74
C ARG A 257 -12.62 13.48 -27.91
N GLU A 258 -11.86 13.44 -26.82
CA GLU A 258 -10.40 13.62 -26.85
C GLU A 258 -9.75 12.55 -27.73
N LEU A 259 -10.11 11.29 -27.60
CA LEU A 259 -9.59 10.20 -28.42
C LEU A 259 -9.94 10.38 -29.90
N LEU A 260 -11.21 10.72 -30.22
CA LEU A 260 -11.59 10.98 -31.61
C LEU A 260 -10.80 12.11 -32.24
N ALA A 261 -10.67 13.24 -31.56
CA ALA A 261 -9.88 14.37 -32.05
C ALA A 261 -8.39 14.03 -32.20
N SER A 262 -7.87 13.15 -31.35
CA SER A 262 -6.48 12.68 -31.41
C SER A 262 -6.24 11.74 -32.59
N VAL A 263 -7.22 10.91 -32.95
CA VAL A 263 -7.15 10.11 -34.19
C VAL A 263 -7.25 11.01 -35.42
N GLU A 264 -8.20 11.94 -35.45
CA GLU A 264 -8.38 12.90 -36.54
C GLU A 264 -7.11 13.75 -36.78
N SER A 265 -6.43 14.14 -35.73
CA SER A 265 -5.17 14.92 -35.82
C SER A 265 -3.92 14.08 -36.10
N GLY A 266 -4.02 12.75 -36.05
CA GLY A 266 -2.90 11.82 -36.20
C GLY A 266 -1.97 11.76 -34.96
N LYS A 267 -2.41 12.25 -33.79
CA LYS A 267 -1.69 12.13 -32.51
C LYS A 267 -1.59 10.67 -32.05
N ILE A 268 -2.68 9.92 -32.24
CA ILE A 268 -2.76 8.47 -32.03
C ILE A 268 -3.39 7.82 -33.26
N SER A 269 -3.23 6.51 -33.40
CA SER A 269 -3.88 5.73 -34.45
C SER A 269 -5.14 5.02 -33.92
N GLU A 270 -6.05 4.64 -34.82
CA GLU A 270 -7.20 3.76 -34.45
C GLU A 270 -6.71 2.41 -33.90
N LYS A 271 -5.56 1.92 -34.38
CA LYS A 271 -4.92 0.71 -33.88
C LYS A 271 -4.56 0.81 -32.39
N ASP A 272 -4.08 1.96 -31.93
CA ASP A 272 -3.78 2.16 -30.50
C ASP A 272 -5.05 2.02 -29.65
N ILE A 273 -6.19 2.50 -30.16
CA ILE A 273 -7.51 2.32 -29.51
C ILE A 273 -7.93 0.85 -29.57
N ASP A 274 -7.79 0.19 -30.70
CA ASP A 274 -8.20 -1.21 -30.91
C ASP A 274 -7.45 -2.17 -29.96
N GLU A 275 -6.16 -1.96 -29.76
CA GLU A 275 -5.37 -2.74 -28.81
C GLU A 275 -5.89 -2.61 -27.37
N ARG A 276 -6.22 -1.40 -26.93
CA ARG A 276 -6.80 -1.20 -25.59
C ARG A 276 -8.23 -1.74 -25.46
N VAL A 277 -9.00 -1.64 -26.52
CA VAL A 277 -10.35 -2.24 -26.60
C VAL A 277 -10.25 -3.76 -26.47
N ASP A 278 -9.31 -4.41 -27.14
CA ASP A 278 -9.09 -5.86 -27.05
C ASP A 278 -8.76 -6.31 -25.61
N GLU A 279 -7.89 -5.56 -24.91
CA GLU A 279 -7.56 -5.81 -23.51
C GLU A 279 -8.75 -5.65 -22.58
N LEU A 280 -9.55 -4.59 -22.77
CA LEU A 280 -10.73 -4.35 -21.95
C LEU A 280 -11.83 -5.37 -22.25
N LEU A 281 -11.99 -5.79 -23.50
CA LEU A 281 -12.90 -6.89 -23.87
C LEU A 281 -12.50 -8.18 -23.18
N ASP A 282 -11.21 -8.49 -23.12
CA ASP A 282 -10.73 -9.70 -22.42
C ASP A 282 -11.11 -9.67 -20.95
N LEU A 283 -10.88 -8.56 -20.27
CA LEU A 283 -11.26 -8.37 -18.87
C LEU A 283 -12.78 -8.52 -18.68
N VAL A 284 -13.56 -7.77 -19.46
CA VAL A 284 -15.03 -7.72 -19.34
C VAL A 284 -15.65 -9.07 -19.61
N LEU A 285 -15.32 -9.71 -20.73
CA LEU A 285 -15.93 -10.95 -21.15
C LEU A 285 -15.50 -12.13 -20.26
N THR A 286 -14.22 -12.20 -19.88
CA THR A 286 -13.71 -13.27 -19.03
C THR A 286 -14.32 -13.19 -17.63
N THR A 287 -14.31 -12.01 -16.98
CA THR A 287 -14.87 -11.89 -15.62
C THR A 287 -16.38 -12.06 -15.59
N THR A 288 -17.08 -11.63 -16.64
CA THR A 288 -18.53 -11.85 -16.77
C THR A 288 -18.85 -13.33 -16.97
N GLU A 289 -18.08 -14.04 -17.78
CA GLU A 289 -18.27 -15.48 -17.99
C GLU A 289 -17.99 -16.27 -16.70
N ASN A 290 -16.92 -15.91 -15.98
CA ASN A 290 -16.63 -16.48 -14.67
C ASN A 290 -17.78 -16.25 -13.68
N ALA A 291 -18.38 -15.05 -13.68
CA ALA A 291 -19.51 -14.72 -12.81
C ALA A 291 -20.74 -15.58 -13.09
N LYS A 292 -21.01 -15.93 -14.36
CA LYS A 292 -22.11 -16.86 -14.71
C LYS A 292 -21.90 -18.27 -14.17
N HIS A 293 -20.63 -18.71 -14.05
CA HIS A 293 -20.29 -20.03 -13.53
C HIS A 293 -20.15 -20.06 -12.01
N TYR A 294 -20.00 -18.92 -11.36
CA TYR A 294 -19.94 -18.84 -9.91
C TYR A 294 -21.30 -19.16 -9.29
N LYS A 295 -21.29 -20.07 -8.33
CA LYS A 295 -22.52 -20.45 -7.60
C LYS A 295 -22.62 -19.66 -6.32
N LYS A 296 -23.46 -18.64 -6.31
CA LYS A 296 -23.73 -17.85 -5.11
C LYS A 296 -24.19 -18.74 -3.97
N VAL A 297 -23.70 -18.43 -2.77
CA VAL A 297 -24.05 -19.20 -1.57
C VAL A 297 -25.51 -18.93 -1.16
N ALA A 298 -26.17 -19.96 -0.63
CA ALA A 298 -27.53 -19.82 -0.12
C ALA A 298 -27.61 -19.04 1.20
N ASP A 299 -26.52 -19.08 2.00
CA ASP A 299 -26.43 -18.45 3.34
C ASP A 299 -25.17 -17.57 3.41
N LYS A 300 -25.32 -16.30 3.05
CA LYS A 300 -24.24 -15.31 3.18
C LYS A 300 -23.77 -15.12 4.61
N LYS A 301 -24.64 -15.32 5.61
CA LYS A 301 -24.26 -15.20 7.00
C LYS A 301 -23.27 -16.30 7.40
N ALA A 302 -23.52 -17.53 6.97
CA ALA A 302 -22.58 -18.64 7.21
C ALA A 302 -21.21 -18.37 6.54
N LEU A 303 -21.21 -17.83 5.32
CA LEU A 303 -19.98 -17.44 4.62
C LEU A 303 -19.20 -16.41 5.44
N HIS A 304 -19.84 -15.33 5.88
CA HIS A 304 -19.19 -14.29 6.70
C HIS A 304 -18.68 -14.82 8.03
N GLU A 305 -19.35 -15.78 8.65
CA GLU A 305 -18.86 -16.42 9.89
C GLU A 305 -17.59 -17.26 9.63
N GLU A 306 -17.50 -17.97 8.50
CA GLU A 306 -16.27 -18.68 8.12
C GLU A 306 -15.13 -17.70 7.79
N HIS A 307 -15.43 -16.62 7.07
CA HIS A 307 -14.45 -15.60 6.77
C HIS A 307 -13.99 -14.84 8.04
N HIS A 308 -14.89 -14.65 9.02
CA HIS A 308 -14.53 -14.10 10.31
C HIS A 308 -13.53 -15.00 11.07
N LYS A 309 -13.71 -16.33 11.02
CA LYS A 309 -12.74 -17.28 11.58
C LYS A 309 -11.40 -17.23 10.87
N LEU A 310 -11.42 -17.11 9.53
CA LEU A 310 -10.19 -16.93 8.75
C LEU A 310 -9.49 -15.61 9.09
N ALA A 311 -10.24 -14.52 9.24
CA ALA A 311 -9.70 -13.24 9.68
C ALA A 311 -9.04 -13.35 11.05
N ARG A 312 -9.62 -14.10 12.00
CA ARG A 312 -9.00 -14.38 13.30
C ARG A 312 -7.70 -15.16 13.17
N LEU A 313 -7.69 -16.22 12.36
CA LEU A 313 -6.47 -17.01 12.10
C LEU A 313 -5.37 -16.14 11.47
N ALA A 314 -5.74 -15.24 10.54
CA ALA A 314 -4.82 -14.30 9.93
C ALA A 314 -4.20 -13.34 10.98
N CYS A 315 -5.01 -12.84 11.92
CA CYS A 315 -4.54 -12.03 13.04
C CYS A 315 -3.57 -12.78 13.95
N GLU A 316 -3.90 -14.02 14.31
CA GLU A 316 -3.07 -14.89 15.16
C GLU A 316 -1.68 -15.10 14.58
N ASN A 317 -1.58 -15.23 13.25
CA ASN A 317 -0.35 -15.44 12.55
C ASN A 317 0.44 -14.15 12.22
N SER A 318 -0.21 -12.99 12.35
CA SER A 318 0.36 -11.68 11.99
C SER A 318 0.81 -10.86 13.19
N ALA A 319 0.36 -11.19 14.41
CA ALA A 319 0.78 -10.50 15.61
C ALA A 319 2.26 -10.75 15.91
N VAL A 320 2.98 -9.68 16.22
CA VAL A 320 4.43 -9.72 16.46
C VAL A 320 4.73 -9.48 17.93
N LEU A 321 5.28 -10.47 18.60
CA LEU A 321 5.78 -10.32 19.98
C LEU A 321 7.14 -9.62 19.94
N LEU A 322 7.17 -8.34 20.33
CA LEU A 322 8.39 -7.52 20.30
C LEU A 322 9.24 -7.68 21.56
N LYS A 323 8.62 -7.97 22.69
CA LYS A 323 9.28 -8.04 23.99
C LYS A 323 8.55 -9.01 24.90
N ASN A 324 9.27 -9.81 25.69
CA ASN A 324 8.69 -10.71 26.71
C ASN A 324 9.71 -11.00 27.82
N GLU A 325 9.93 -10.02 28.71
CA GLU A 325 10.82 -10.16 29.87
C GLU A 325 10.20 -11.05 30.93
N ASP A 326 11.04 -11.83 31.59
CA ASP A 326 10.69 -12.77 32.67
C ASP A 326 9.62 -13.81 32.28
N GLY A 327 9.30 -13.93 30.97
CA GLY A 327 8.23 -14.80 30.50
C GLY A 327 6.86 -14.40 31.03
N ILE A 328 6.58 -13.07 31.14
CA ILE A 328 5.29 -12.56 31.65
C ILE A 328 4.12 -12.96 30.75
N LEU A 329 4.37 -13.21 29.49
CA LEU A 329 3.44 -13.82 28.55
C LEU A 329 3.84 -15.29 28.31
N PRO A 330 2.86 -16.21 28.18
CA PRO A 330 1.42 -15.97 28.27
C PRO A 330 0.95 -15.68 29.71
N VAL A 331 -0.17 -14.95 29.85
CA VAL A 331 -0.75 -14.59 31.13
C VAL A 331 -1.31 -15.86 31.81
N GLY A 332 -0.84 -16.16 33.03
CA GLY A 332 -1.33 -17.33 33.78
C GLY A 332 -2.80 -17.18 34.18
N ALA A 333 -3.55 -18.28 34.15
CA ALA A 333 -4.99 -18.28 34.42
C ALA A 333 -5.41 -17.73 35.82
N LYS A 334 -4.48 -17.70 36.81
CA LYS A 334 -4.73 -17.16 38.16
C LYS A 334 -4.31 -15.69 38.30
N VAL A 335 -3.67 -15.12 37.27
CA VAL A 335 -3.19 -13.74 37.29
C VAL A 335 -4.35 -12.79 37.08
N GLN A 336 -4.52 -11.82 37.96
CA GLN A 336 -5.58 -10.81 37.86
C GLN A 336 -5.10 -9.62 37.02
N ALA A 337 -5.67 -9.44 35.84
CA ALA A 337 -5.27 -8.41 34.89
C ALA A 337 -6.16 -7.16 34.98
N ALA A 338 -5.56 -5.99 34.97
CA ALA A 338 -6.23 -4.73 34.61
C ALA A 338 -6.25 -4.59 33.09
N VAL A 339 -7.41 -4.46 32.48
CA VAL A 339 -7.54 -4.15 31.05
C VAL A 339 -7.77 -2.65 30.91
N ILE A 340 -6.82 -1.96 30.28
CA ILE A 340 -6.82 -0.49 30.15
C ILE A 340 -6.59 -0.09 28.71
N GLY A 341 -7.38 0.84 28.22
CA GLY A 341 -7.23 1.44 26.89
C GLY A 341 -8.54 1.57 26.16
N ASP A 342 -8.72 2.68 25.44
CA ASP A 342 -9.91 2.91 24.62
C ASP A 342 -10.07 1.84 23.55
N PHE A 343 -8.96 1.35 22.97
CA PHE A 343 -8.97 0.32 21.94
C PHE A 343 -9.41 -1.07 22.44
N ALA A 344 -9.52 -1.28 23.76
CA ALA A 344 -10.14 -2.48 24.31
C ALA A 344 -11.67 -2.47 24.22
N PHE A 345 -12.28 -1.28 24.10
CA PHE A 345 -13.73 -1.09 23.92
C PHE A 345 -14.10 -0.93 22.46
N ASP A 346 -13.40 -0.02 21.77
CA ASP A 346 -13.62 0.31 20.37
C ASP A 346 -12.30 0.06 19.63
N PRO A 347 -12.10 -1.11 19.01
CA PRO A 347 -10.81 -1.48 18.46
C PRO A 347 -10.41 -0.56 17.29
N ARG A 348 -9.11 -0.25 17.21
CA ARG A 348 -8.50 0.37 16.04
C ARG A 348 -8.08 -0.75 15.09
N TYR A 349 -8.95 -1.13 14.15
CA TYR A 349 -8.82 -2.37 13.40
C TYR A 349 -8.56 -2.19 11.89
N GLN A 350 -8.80 -0.99 11.33
CA GLN A 350 -8.58 -0.69 9.92
C GLN A 350 -8.11 0.76 9.73
N GLY A 351 -7.56 1.09 8.56
CA GLY A 351 -7.20 2.44 8.14
C GLY A 351 -8.40 3.28 7.73
N ALA A 352 -8.15 4.53 7.33
CA ALA A 352 -9.17 5.44 6.82
C ALA A 352 -8.89 5.81 5.35
N GLY A 353 -9.96 6.04 4.58
CA GLY A 353 -9.89 6.33 3.15
C GLY A 353 -10.63 5.31 2.30
N SER A 354 -10.20 5.13 1.05
CA SER A 354 -10.85 4.25 0.07
C SER A 354 -10.88 2.77 0.48
N SER A 355 -9.95 2.33 1.32
CA SER A 355 -9.88 0.94 1.83
C SER A 355 -10.80 0.64 3.02
N MET A 356 -11.60 1.61 3.49
CA MET A 356 -12.42 1.44 4.69
C MET A 356 -13.62 0.53 4.43
N VAL A 357 -13.71 -0.58 5.15
CA VAL A 357 -14.73 -1.62 5.02
C VAL A 357 -15.91 -1.37 5.96
N ASN A 358 -17.14 -1.59 5.48
CA ASN A 358 -18.32 -1.70 6.34
C ASN A 358 -18.37 -3.13 6.92
N SER A 359 -17.75 -3.33 8.08
CA SER A 359 -17.52 -4.66 8.64
C SER A 359 -18.82 -5.34 9.06
N THR A 360 -18.98 -6.62 8.72
CA THR A 360 -20.15 -7.45 9.11
C THR A 360 -20.27 -7.62 10.62
N LYS A 361 -19.12 -7.62 11.30
CA LYS A 361 -18.98 -7.78 12.75
C LYS A 361 -17.63 -7.20 13.17
N VAL A 362 -17.53 -6.64 14.34
CA VAL A 362 -16.26 -6.22 14.94
C VAL A 362 -16.18 -6.73 16.37
N ASP A 363 -15.23 -7.61 16.63
CA ASP A 363 -14.99 -8.11 17.98
C ASP A 363 -14.20 -7.07 18.79
N SER A 364 -14.63 -6.79 20.02
CA SER A 364 -13.86 -5.99 20.98
C SER A 364 -13.23 -6.85 22.08
N ILE A 365 -12.14 -6.37 22.67
CA ILE A 365 -11.53 -7.04 23.83
C ILE A 365 -12.57 -7.18 24.94
N LYS A 366 -13.30 -6.12 25.22
CA LYS A 366 -14.36 -6.09 26.24
C LYS A 366 -15.37 -7.22 26.07
N ASP A 367 -15.86 -7.42 24.84
CA ASP A 367 -16.90 -8.41 24.55
C ASP A 367 -16.37 -9.85 24.57
N MET A 368 -15.07 -10.04 24.28
CA MET A 368 -14.44 -11.34 24.19
C MET A 368 -13.77 -11.82 25.50
N LEU A 369 -13.66 -10.95 26.53
CA LEU A 369 -12.94 -11.26 27.78
C LEU A 369 -13.48 -12.50 28.49
N GLU A 370 -14.79 -12.65 28.57
CA GLU A 370 -15.42 -13.77 29.31
C GLU A 370 -15.00 -15.15 28.76
N THR A 371 -14.76 -15.23 27.47
CA THR A 371 -14.37 -16.48 26.79
C THR A 371 -12.86 -16.67 26.65
N SER A 372 -12.07 -15.66 27.03
CA SER A 372 -10.62 -15.65 26.84
C SER A 372 -9.86 -16.61 27.75
N GLY A 373 -10.38 -16.85 28.95
CA GLY A 373 -9.69 -17.57 30.03
C GLY A 373 -8.75 -16.69 30.86
N ILE A 374 -8.67 -15.36 30.57
CA ILE A 374 -7.90 -14.39 31.34
C ILE A 374 -8.76 -13.85 32.48
N SER A 375 -8.27 -13.95 33.72
CA SER A 375 -8.93 -13.38 34.92
C SER A 375 -8.67 -11.88 34.97
N VAL A 376 -9.72 -11.07 35.14
CA VAL A 376 -9.59 -9.61 35.12
C VAL A 376 -10.06 -8.97 36.43
N THR A 377 -9.32 -8.02 36.96
CA THR A 377 -9.72 -7.15 38.06
C THR A 377 -10.77 -6.12 37.59
N GLY A 378 -10.72 -5.71 36.35
CA GLY A 378 -11.63 -4.77 35.73
C GLY A 378 -11.13 -4.27 34.37
N ILE A 379 -12.00 -3.49 33.73
CA ILE A 379 -11.70 -2.87 32.42
C ILE A 379 -12.10 -1.39 32.42
N VAL A 380 -11.19 -0.51 31.95
CA VAL A 380 -11.41 0.95 31.86
C VAL A 380 -10.74 1.55 30.61
N ARG A 381 -11.26 2.66 30.09
CA ARG A 381 -10.70 3.33 28.90
C ARG A 381 -9.36 3.98 29.17
N GLY A 382 -9.22 4.69 30.27
CA GLY A 382 -7.95 5.30 30.70
C GLY A 382 -7.54 6.57 29.97
N TYR A 383 -7.92 6.76 28.71
CA TYR A 383 -7.60 7.93 27.90
C TYR A 383 -8.68 8.26 26.87
N GLN A 384 -8.73 9.50 26.42
CA GLN A 384 -9.57 9.94 25.30
C GLN A 384 -8.90 9.65 23.94
N ARG A 385 -9.64 9.06 23.00
CA ARG A 385 -9.14 8.69 21.65
C ARG A 385 -8.67 9.88 20.81
N ASP A 386 -9.30 11.05 21.02
CA ASP A 386 -8.97 12.28 20.30
C ASP A 386 -7.68 12.97 20.77
N GLY A 387 -6.99 12.39 21.77
CA GLY A 387 -5.71 12.87 22.31
C GLY A 387 -5.84 13.87 23.45
N LYS A 388 -7.07 14.27 23.84
CA LYS A 388 -7.29 15.16 24.97
C LYS A 388 -6.99 14.48 26.31
N GLU A 389 -6.43 15.24 27.22
CA GLU A 389 -6.22 14.78 28.60
C GLU A 389 -7.56 14.66 29.35
N ASP A 390 -7.68 13.63 30.17
CA ASP A 390 -8.81 13.38 31.08
C ASP A 390 -8.26 12.83 32.40
N GLU A 391 -8.15 13.68 33.39
CA GLU A 391 -7.59 13.32 34.69
C GLU A 391 -8.45 12.29 35.46
N ALA A 392 -9.78 12.29 35.23
CA ALA A 392 -10.66 11.33 35.88
C ALA A 392 -10.43 9.92 35.30
N MET A 393 -10.41 9.81 33.98
CA MET A 393 -10.11 8.52 33.29
C MET A 393 -8.72 8.03 33.65
N LYS A 394 -7.72 8.90 33.68
CA LYS A 394 -6.34 8.54 34.06
C LYS A 394 -6.26 8.04 35.49
N LYS A 395 -6.92 8.74 36.44
CA LYS A 395 -6.94 8.29 37.83
C LYS A 395 -7.60 6.92 37.99
N GLU A 396 -8.75 6.70 37.35
CA GLU A 396 -9.45 5.40 37.37
C GLU A 396 -8.54 4.25 36.86
N ALA A 397 -7.81 4.48 35.75
CA ALA A 397 -6.86 3.52 35.20
C ALA A 397 -5.70 3.21 36.16
N VAL A 398 -5.12 4.24 36.78
CA VAL A 398 -4.02 4.09 37.74
C VAL A 398 -4.51 3.34 39.01
N ASP A 399 -5.69 3.62 39.50
CA ASP A 399 -6.26 2.96 40.68
C ASP A 399 -6.60 1.48 40.38
N LEU A 400 -7.02 1.17 39.14
CA LEU A 400 -7.20 -0.22 38.68
C LEU A 400 -5.86 -0.95 38.60
N ALA A 401 -4.85 -0.33 38.01
CA ALA A 401 -3.52 -0.90 37.85
C ALA A 401 -2.86 -1.29 39.20
N ARG A 402 -3.03 -0.46 40.26
CA ARG A 402 -2.46 -0.72 41.62
C ARG A 402 -3.00 -1.97 42.29
N ARG A 403 -4.24 -2.39 41.99
CA ARG A 403 -4.89 -3.52 42.60
C ARG A 403 -4.90 -4.81 41.77
N SER A 404 -4.14 -4.79 40.68
CA SER A 404 -4.04 -5.89 39.73
C SER A 404 -2.61 -6.44 39.68
N ASP A 405 -2.47 -7.71 39.31
CA ASP A 405 -1.17 -8.36 39.22
C ASP A 405 -0.41 -7.90 37.99
N VAL A 406 -1.14 -7.69 36.88
CA VAL A 406 -0.58 -7.21 35.61
C VAL A 406 -1.51 -6.17 34.96
N VAL A 407 -0.95 -5.36 34.06
CA VAL A 407 -1.69 -4.38 33.28
C VAL A 407 -1.62 -4.76 31.80
N LEU A 408 -2.75 -4.98 31.15
CA LEU A 408 -2.90 -5.12 29.71
C LEU A 408 -3.32 -3.76 29.14
N PHE A 409 -2.37 -3.04 28.53
CA PHE A 409 -2.60 -1.70 28.03
C PHE A 409 -2.74 -1.68 26.51
N PHE A 410 -3.93 -1.32 26.03
CA PHE A 410 -4.30 -1.25 24.60
C PHE A 410 -4.19 0.19 24.11
N PHE A 411 -3.29 0.44 23.16
CA PHE A 411 -2.97 1.78 22.72
C PHE A 411 -2.35 1.81 21.32
N GLY A 412 -2.09 3.00 20.78
CA GLY A 412 -1.44 3.16 19.47
C GLY A 412 -1.91 4.39 18.71
N LEU A 413 -1.96 4.29 17.38
CA LEU A 413 -2.38 5.38 16.51
C LEU A 413 -3.89 5.38 16.31
N ASN A 414 -4.48 6.57 16.27
CA ASN A 414 -5.89 6.76 15.96
C ASN A 414 -6.10 6.98 14.45
N GLU A 415 -7.35 7.10 14.02
CA GLU A 415 -7.76 7.26 12.63
C GLU A 415 -7.23 8.53 11.95
N LYS A 416 -6.91 9.57 12.75
CA LYS A 416 -6.34 10.82 12.24
C LYS A 416 -4.89 10.68 11.83
N SER A 417 -4.19 9.71 12.40
CA SER A 417 -2.77 9.50 12.19
C SER A 417 -2.48 8.65 10.96
N GLU A 418 -3.43 7.81 10.53
CA GLU A 418 -3.25 6.86 9.43
C GLU A 418 -4.46 6.90 8.51
N THR A 419 -4.34 7.67 7.44
CA THR A 419 -5.43 7.87 6.48
C THR A 419 -4.87 8.15 5.09
N GLU A 420 -5.60 7.73 4.08
CA GLU A 420 -5.38 8.18 2.71
C GLU A 420 -5.50 9.70 2.60
N GLY A 421 -4.65 10.29 1.77
CA GLY A 421 -4.63 11.73 1.47
C GLY A 421 -3.84 12.60 2.46
N LEU A 422 -3.30 12.02 3.55
CA LEU A 422 -2.60 12.75 4.59
C LEU A 422 -1.35 12.02 5.07
N ASP A 423 -0.18 12.63 4.94
CA ASP A 423 1.04 12.15 5.58
C ASP A 423 1.10 12.55 7.05
N ARG A 424 1.64 11.69 7.88
CA ARG A 424 1.87 11.94 9.31
C ARG A 424 2.87 13.07 9.50
N LYS A 425 2.74 13.83 10.62
CA LYS A 425 3.66 14.91 10.97
C LYS A 425 4.81 14.45 11.86
N HIS A 426 4.66 13.32 12.53
CA HIS A 426 5.65 12.72 13.45
C HIS A 426 5.30 11.25 13.70
N LEU A 427 6.24 10.49 14.27
CA LEU A 427 6.04 9.07 14.58
C LEU A 427 5.49 8.80 16.00
N ARG A 428 5.16 9.83 16.76
CA ARG A 428 4.67 9.68 18.13
C ARG A 428 3.22 9.24 18.18
N ILE A 429 2.89 8.43 19.16
CA ILE A 429 1.50 8.18 19.57
C ILE A 429 0.92 9.42 20.29
N PRO A 430 -0.41 9.54 20.49
CA PRO A 430 -1.02 10.65 21.21
C PRO A 430 -0.39 10.88 22.59
N GLN A 431 -0.18 12.15 22.96
CA GLN A 431 0.53 12.52 24.18
C GLN A 431 -0.16 12.05 25.45
N ASN A 432 -1.51 12.04 25.48
CA ASN A 432 -2.27 11.55 26.62
C ASN A 432 -2.01 10.05 26.91
N GLN A 433 -1.76 9.24 25.87
CA GLN A 433 -1.36 7.85 26.04
C GLN A 433 0.06 7.74 26.65
N ILE A 434 1.00 8.57 26.18
CA ILE A 434 2.37 8.62 26.73
C ILE A 434 2.34 9.01 28.22
N ASN A 435 1.54 10.03 28.56
CA ASN A 435 1.39 10.45 29.96
C ASN A 435 0.79 9.35 30.82
N LEU A 436 -0.20 8.62 30.29
CA LEU A 436 -0.80 7.50 31.01
C LEU A 436 0.20 6.33 31.20
N ILE A 437 1.01 5.99 30.21
CA ILE A 437 2.07 4.97 30.32
C ILE A 437 2.98 5.28 31.52
N GLN A 438 3.40 6.52 31.66
CA GLN A 438 4.29 6.95 32.77
C GLN A 438 3.63 6.77 34.14
N GLU A 439 2.35 7.11 34.27
CA GLU A 439 1.61 6.96 35.54
C GLU A 439 1.30 5.47 35.86
N LEU A 440 0.93 4.68 34.84
CA LEU A 440 0.72 3.24 34.99
C LEU A 440 2.00 2.51 35.42
N ALA A 441 3.16 2.90 34.86
CA ALA A 441 4.44 2.29 35.21
C ALA A 441 4.86 2.57 36.68
N LYS A 442 4.45 3.71 37.25
CA LYS A 442 4.63 4.00 38.68
C LYS A 442 3.69 3.17 39.56
N ALA A 443 2.52 2.81 39.03
CA ALA A 443 1.48 2.09 39.76
C ALA A 443 1.69 0.57 39.72
N ASN A 444 2.20 0.03 38.61
CA ASN A 444 2.41 -1.41 38.40
C ASN A 444 3.57 -1.64 37.40
N ALA A 445 4.59 -2.37 37.83
CA ALA A 445 5.77 -2.68 37.02
C ALA A 445 5.52 -3.81 35.99
N ASN A 446 4.41 -4.55 36.10
CA ASN A 446 4.09 -5.68 35.23
C ASN A 446 3.16 -5.22 34.09
N MET A 447 3.68 -4.33 33.26
CA MET A 447 2.92 -3.80 32.11
C MET A 447 3.15 -4.64 30.86
N ILE A 448 2.04 -4.97 30.19
CA ILE A 448 2.00 -5.62 28.88
C ILE A 448 1.30 -4.67 27.92
N GLY A 449 2.02 -4.23 26.90
CA GLY A 449 1.50 -3.28 25.90
C GLY A 449 1.01 -3.99 24.65
N ILE A 450 -0.21 -3.68 24.22
CA ILE A 450 -0.81 -4.15 22.96
C ILE A 450 -0.94 -2.93 22.03
N ILE A 451 -0.14 -2.93 20.96
CA ILE A 451 0.04 -1.77 20.10
C ILE A 451 -0.72 -1.95 18.79
N SER A 452 -1.69 -1.06 18.53
CA SER A 452 -2.40 -0.98 17.25
C SER A 452 -1.89 0.23 16.46
N ALA A 453 -1.07 -0.03 15.43
CA ALA A 453 -0.53 0.95 14.50
C ALA A 453 -0.22 0.28 13.17
N GLY A 454 -0.73 0.82 12.06
CA GLY A 454 -0.51 0.28 10.71
C GLY A 454 0.84 0.68 10.11
N SER A 455 1.62 1.51 10.81
CA SER A 455 2.95 1.96 10.42
C SER A 455 3.84 2.17 11.64
N VAL A 456 5.13 2.38 11.41
CA VAL A 456 6.15 2.57 12.46
C VAL A 456 5.80 3.72 13.40
N ILE A 457 6.05 3.50 14.69
CA ILE A 457 5.97 4.50 15.75
C ILE A 457 7.28 4.57 16.54
N GLU A 458 7.59 5.76 17.04
CA GLU A 458 8.66 5.93 18.04
C GLU A 458 8.22 5.38 19.39
N MET A 459 9.12 4.65 20.06
CA MET A 459 8.82 3.95 21.31
C MET A 459 9.79 4.34 22.45
N PRO A 460 10.01 5.62 22.78
CA PRO A 460 10.94 6.01 23.85
C PRO A 460 10.48 5.47 25.22
N TRP A 461 9.24 5.12 25.34
CA TRP A 461 8.57 4.56 26.52
C TRP A 461 8.61 3.03 26.61
N HIS A 462 9.17 2.29 25.64
CA HIS A 462 9.14 0.83 25.57
C HIS A 462 9.75 0.14 26.80
N HIS A 463 10.66 0.80 27.50
CA HIS A 463 11.31 0.28 28.71
C HIS A 463 10.36 0.15 29.90
N HIS A 464 9.19 0.80 29.89
CA HIS A 464 8.16 0.66 30.92
C HIS A 464 7.37 -0.65 30.85
N PHE A 465 7.47 -1.35 29.73
CA PHE A 465 6.73 -2.60 29.51
C PHE A 465 7.63 -3.81 29.68
N LYS A 466 7.12 -4.85 30.34
CA LYS A 466 7.75 -6.18 30.37
C LYS A 466 7.47 -6.97 29.09
N ALA A 467 6.31 -6.79 28.48
CA ALA A 467 5.99 -7.37 27.19
C ALA A 467 5.33 -6.36 26.27
N LEU A 468 5.60 -6.50 24.96
CA LEU A 468 5.01 -5.70 23.90
C LEU A 468 4.54 -6.62 22.77
N LEU A 469 3.25 -6.53 22.45
CA LEU A 469 2.63 -7.21 21.31
C LEU A 469 2.20 -6.17 20.28
N HIS A 470 2.81 -6.21 19.10
CA HIS A 470 2.42 -5.35 17.99
C HIS A 470 1.37 -6.07 17.14
N THR A 471 0.23 -5.42 16.93
CA THR A 471 -0.92 -6.00 16.25
C THR A 471 -1.21 -5.37 14.91
N ALA A 472 -0.51 -4.31 14.53
CA ALA A 472 -0.84 -3.49 13.36
C ALA A 472 -2.33 -3.13 13.34
N LEU A 473 -3.04 -3.31 12.21
CA LEU A 473 -4.49 -3.13 12.08
C LEU A 473 -5.11 -4.47 11.67
N MET A 474 -5.66 -5.19 12.65
CA MET A 474 -6.01 -6.61 12.55
C MET A 474 -7.39 -6.92 11.96
N GLY A 475 -8.09 -5.95 11.39
CA GLY A 475 -9.42 -6.23 10.87
C GLY A 475 -10.44 -6.58 11.97
N GLN A 476 -11.58 -7.11 11.56
CA GLN A 476 -12.75 -7.26 12.42
C GLN A 476 -12.63 -8.31 13.52
N ALA A 477 -11.70 -9.27 13.43
CA ALA A 477 -11.57 -10.41 14.35
C ALA A 477 -10.34 -10.32 15.25
N GLY A 478 -9.64 -9.17 15.27
CA GLY A 478 -8.37 -8.99 15.96
C GLY A 478 -8.43 -9.19 17.47
N ALA A 479 -9.52 -8.80 18.10
CA ALA A 479 -9.66 -8.90 19.56
C ALA A 479 -9.56 -10.35 20.06
N GLY A 480 -10.24 -11.28 19.39
CA GLY A 480 -10.18 -12.69 19.73
C GLY A 480 -8.77 -13.27 19.58
N ALA A 481 -8.09 -12.94 18.47
CA ALA A 481 -6.71 -13.37 18.21
C ALA A 481 -5.73 -12.87 19.29
N VAL A 482 -5.82 -11.59 19.66
CA VAL A 482 -5.00 -11.00 20.73
C VAL A 482 -5.20 -11.73 22.06
N LEU A 483 -6.43 -12.01 22.44
CA LEU A 483 -6.73 -12.73 23.68
C LEU A 483 -6.23 -14.18 23.66
N ASP A 484 -6.27 -14.87 22.50
CA ASP A 484 -5.71 -16.21 22.36
C ASP A 484 -4.19 -16.23 22.50
N ILE A 485 -3.52 -15.20 21.98
CA ILE A 485 -2.07 -15.03 22.17
C ILE A 485 -1.77 -14.71 23.63
N LEU A 486 -2.44 -13.72 24.23
CA LEU A 486 -2.20 -13.32 25.63
C LEU A 486 -2.43 -14.46 26.60
N SER A 487 -3.42 -15.33 26.36
CA SER A 487 -3.73 -16.50 27.20
C SER A 487 -2.85 -17.72 26.91
N GLY A 488 -2.04 -17.70 25.85
CA GLY A 488 -1.20 -18.82 25.44
C GLY A 488 -1.91 -19.95 24.70
N LYS A 489 -3.16 -19.74 24.28
CA LYS A 489 -3.85 -20.67 23.37
C LYS A 489 -3.18 -20.71 22.01
N VAL A 490 -2.60 -19.57 21.59
CA VAL A 490 -1.84 -19.41 20.36
C VAL A 490 -0.44 -18.88 20.70
N ASN A 491 0.58 -19.50 20.10
CA ASN A 491 1.95 -19.04 20.19
C ASN A 491 2.19 -18.03 19.05
N PRO A 492 2.59 -16.77 19.35
CA PRO A 492 2.85 -15.78 18.32
C PRO A 492 3.98 -16.21 17.38
N SER A 493 3.81 -15.99 16.09
CA SER A 493 4.79 -16.36 15.06
C SER A 493 5.09 -15.23 14.06
N GLY A 494 4.38 -14.12 14.15
CA GLY A 494 4.58 -12.99 13.27
C GLY A 494 5.96 -12.34 13.43
N LYS A 495 6.48 -11.80 12.32
CA LYS A 495 7.73 -11.05 12.29
C LYS A 495 7.56 -9.73 11.54
N LEU A 496 8.24 -8.68 12.00
CA LEU A 496 8.11 -7.33 11.43
C LEU A 496 8.44 -7.31 9.93
N ALA A 497 7.54 -6.75 9.15
CA ALA A 497 7.74 -6.50 7.72
C ALA A 497 8.35 -5.12 7.42
N GLU A 498 8.67 -4.36 8.46
CA GLU A 498 9.33 -3.05 8.38
C GLU A 498 10.18 -2.80 9.63
N THR A 499 11.21 -1.97 9.48
CA THR A 499 12.15 -1.63 10.56
C THR A 499 11.53 -0.63 11.53
N TYR A 500 11.54 -0.92 12.83
CA TYR A 500 11.10 -0.01 13.88
C TYR A 500 12.26 0.84 14.37
N ILE A 501 12.32 2.06 13.90
CA ILE A 501 13.39 3.02 14.16
C ILE A 501 13.29 3.66 15.56
N LYS A 502 14.40 4.19 16.07
CA LYS A 502 14.41 4.87 17.37
C LYS A 502 13.79 6.26 17.32
N LYS A 503 14.09 7.02 16.27
CA LYS A 503 13.57 8.37 16.02
C LYS A 503 13.47 8.66 14.53
N TYR A 504 12.59 9.56 14.17
CA TYR A 504 12.34 9.91 12.78
C TYR A 504 13.57 10.42 12.02
N GLU A 505 14.44 11.15 12.72
CA GLU A 505 15.69 11.70 12.15
C GLU A 505 16.67 10.61 11.66
N ASP A 506 16.48 9.36 12.09
CA ASP A 506 17.29 8.22 11.62
C ASP A 506 16.81 7.68 10.26
N THR A 507 15.67 8.15 9.76
CA THR A 507 15.09 7.68 8.49
C THR A 507 15.97 8.04 7.29
N PRO A 508 16.24 7.14 6.35
CA PRO A 508 17.07 7.42 5.17
C PRO A 508 16.58 8.60 4.35
N SER A 509 15.28 8.75 4.18
CA SER A 509 14.63 9.83 3.43
C SER A 509 14.27 11.06 4.29
N TYR A 510 14.79 11.21 5.50
CA TYR A 510 14.44 12.29 6.44
C TYR A 510 14.50 13.69 5.81
N ASN A 511 15.58 14.00 5.08
CA ASN A 511 15.77 15.31 4.48
C ASN A 511 15.03 15.51 3.15
N TYR A 512 14.39 14.47 2.61
CA TYR A 512 13.79 14.46 1.27
C TYR A 512 12.29 14.19 1.29
N TYR A 513 11.68 14.01 2.48
CA TYR A 513 10.29 13.64 2.64
C TYR A 513 9.54 14.53 3.65
N PRO A 514 8.27 14.92 3.41
CA PRO A 514 7.63 14.91 2.10
C PRO A 514 8.16 16.06 1.23
N SER A 515 8.03 15.97 -0.08
CA SER A 515 8.45 17.07 -0.95
C SER A 515 7.61 18.32 -0.69
N GLN A 516 8.26 19.46 -0.57
CA GLN A 516 7.59 20.75 -0.32
C GLN A 516 7.13 21.43 -1.62
N GLU A 517 7.75 21.06 -2.74
CA GLU A 517 7.47 21.54 -4.07
C GLU A 517 7.01 20.38 -4.98
N ARG A 518 7.20 20.49 -6.29
CA ARG A 518 6.74 19.48 -7.24
C ARG A 518 7.53 18.18 -7.16
N ASN A 519 8.86 18.25 -7.04
CA ASN A 519 9.73 17.08 -7.07
C ASN A 519 9.82 16.40 -5.71
N SER A 520 9.52 15.11 -5.65
CA SER A 520 9.88 14.20 -4.57
C SER A 520 11.12 13.44 -5.00
N GLU A 521 12.27 13.81 -4.45
CA GLU A 521 13.56 13.26 -4.84
C GLU A 521 13.88 12.00 -4.02
N TYR A 522 14.18 10.91 -4.71
CA TYR A 522 14.45 9.60 -4.10
C TYR A 522 15.97 9.41 -3.93
N ARG A 523 16.59 10.38 -3.23
CA ARG A 523 18.07 10.45 -3.07
C ARG A 523 18.65 9.30 -2.27
N GLU A 524 17.86 8.64 -1.44
CA GLU A 524 18.29 7.46 -0.71
C GLU A 524 18.60 6.26 -1.62
N GLY A 525 18.15 6.29 -2.88
CA GLY A 525 18.37 5.24 -3.84
C GLY A 525 17.84 3.90 -3.34
N ILE A 526 18.61 2.83 -3.49
CA ILE A 526 18.23 1.48 -3.08
C ILE A 526 18.24 1.26 -1.56
N TYR A 527 18.63 2.26 -0.76
CA TYR A 527 18.78 2.14 0.69
C TYR A 527 17.47 2.48 1.43
N VAL A 528 16.45 1.67 1.24
CA VAL A 528 15.16 1.78 1.94
C VAL A 528 15.11 0.78 3.09
N GLY A 529 14.59 1.19 4.24
CA GLY A 529 14.41 0.34 5.41
C GLY A 529 15.71 -0.30 5.91
N TYR A 530 15.67 -1.60 6.26
CA TYR A 530 16.83 -2.33 6.80
C TYR A 530 18.06 -2.28 5.89
N ARG A 531 17.89 -2.13 4.58
CA ARG A 531 18.99 -1.97 3.63
C ARG A 531 19.89 -0.80 4.01
N TYR A 532 19.27 0.29 4.47
CA TYR A 532 20.01 1.43 5.00
C TYR A 532 20.56 1.16 6.38
N PHE A 533 19.72 0.77 7.34
CA PHE A 533 20.09 0.67 8.74
C PHE A 533 21.23 -0.31 8.96
N ASP A 534 21.21 -1.45 8.28
CA ASP A 534 22.26 -2.44 8.37
C ASP A 534 23.56 -1.99 7.67
N THR A 535 23.47 -1.29 6.54
CA THR A 535 24.65 -0.83 5.78
C THR A 535 25.33 0.34 6.49
N ALA A 536 24.56 1.32 6.97
CA ALA A 536 25.08 2.50 7.66
C ALA A 536 25.37 2.24 9.15
N GLY A 537 25.02 1.07 9.68
CA GLY A 537 25.19 0.74 11.10
C GLY A 537 24.34 1.59 12.04
N VAL A 538 23.17 2.06 11.59
CA VAL A 538 22.26 2.87 12.40
C VAL A 538 21.43 1.99 13.33
N PRO A 539 21.51 2.19 14.66
CA PRO A 539 20.78 1.33 15.60
C PRO A 539 19.28 1.59 15.58
N VAL A 540 18.51 0.51 15.57
CA VAL A 540 17.03 0.53 15.55
C VAL A 540 16.44 -0.01 16.85
N ASN A 541 15.13 0.18 17.08
CA ASN A 541 14.43 -0.45 18.21
C ASN A 541 14.21 -1.94 17.92
N TYR A 542 13.65 -2.25 16.76
CA TYR A 542 13.43 -3.64 16.32
C TYR A 542 13.76 -3.73 14.83
N PRO A 543 14.63 -4.67 14.45
CA PRO A 543 15.05 -4.81 13.06
C PRO A 543 13.96 -5.46 12.19
N PHE A 544 14.06 -5.31 10.89
CA PHE A 544 13.25 -6.03 9.91
C PHE A 544 13.34 -7.55 10.12
N GLY A 545 12.22 -8.23 10.03
CA GLY A 545 12.13 -9.67 10.25
C GLY A 545 12.13 -10.11 11.71
N TYR A 546 12.17 -9.17 12.68
CA TYR A 546 12.18 -9.48 14.10
C TYR A 546 10.80 -9.87 14.62
N GLY A 547 10.77 -10.85 15.51
CA GLY A 547 9.61 -11.27 16.27
C GLY A 547 9.96 -12.45 17.18
N LEU A 548 9.45 -12.43 18.41
CA LEU A 548 9.66 -13.46 19.41
C LEU A 548 8.53 -14.51 19.35
N SER A 549 8.78 -15.65 19.98
CA SER A 549 7.85 -16.75 20.18
C SER A 549 7.86 -17.17 21.65
N TYR A 550 6.83 -17.89 22.11
CA TYR A 550 6.84 -18.56 23.41
C TYR A 550 7.74 -19.81 23.44
N THR A 551 8.23 -20.23 22.27
CA THR A 551 9.19 -21.33 22.13
C THR A 551 10.50 -20.82 21.56
N THR A 552 11.51 -21.70 21.44
CA THR A 552 12.83 -21.38 20.90
C THR A 552 13.16 -22.29 19.72
N PHE A 553 13.91 -21.78 18.76
CA PHE A 553 14.30 -22.52 17.57
C PHE A 553 15.83 -22.54 17.41
N GLU A 554 16.34 -23.67 16.98
CA GLU A 554 17.73 -23.91 16.63
C GLU A 554 17.84 -24.14 15.13
N TYR A 555 18.90 -23.61 14.52
CA TYR A 555 19.22 -23.72 13.11
C TYR A 555 20.55 -24.44 12.98
N ASP A 556 20.62 -25.44 12.10
CA ASP A 556 21.85 -26.24 11.91
C ASP A 556 21.97 -26.77 10.49
N ASN A 557 23.12 -27.41 10.19
CA ASN A 557 23.37 -28.18 8.98
C ASN A 557 23.17 -27.43 7.66
N LEU A 558 23.59 -26.18 7.56
CA LEU A 558 23.50 -25.40 6.33
C LEU A 558 24.30 -26.03 5.20
N GLN A 559 23.66 -26.25 4.06
CA GLN A 559 24.26 -26.67 2.80
C GLN A 559 23.81 -25.70 1.71
N VAL A 560 24.74 -24.96 1.14
CA VAL A 560 24.52 -24.06 0.02
C VAL A 560 24.89 -24.74 -1.30
N LYS A 561 23.96 -24.74 -2.26
CA LYS A 561 24.14 -25.24 -3.62
C LYS A 561 23.74 -24.14 -4.62
N PRO A 562 24.07 -24.26 -5.91
CA PRO A 562 23.71 -23.25 -6.92
C PRO A 562 22.22 -22.99 -7.06
N ASP A 563 21.35 -23.87 -6.60
CA ASP A 563 19.89 -23.80 -6.71
C ASP A 563 19.18 -23.47 -5.40
N GLY A 564 19.92 -23.33 -4.26
CA GLY A 564 19.30 -22.99 -3.00
C GLY A 564 20.15 -23.29 -1.76
N ALA A 565 19.58 -22.95 -0.60
CA ALA A 565 20.14 -23.20 0.71
C ALA A 565 19.27 -24.19 1.49
N THR A 566 19.82 -25.33 1.88
CA THR A 566 19.15 -26.37 2.69
C THR A 566 19.71 -26.34 4.10
N PHE A 567 18.86 -26.39 5.10
CA PHE A 567 19.26 -26.35 6.51
C PHE A 567 18.23 -27.06 7.39
N THR A 568 18.58 -27.30 8.65
CA THR A 568 17.71 -27.95 9.62
C THR A 568 17.17 -26.91 10.61
N LEU A 569 15.86 -26.97 10.87
CA LEU A 569 15.17 -26.20 11.91
C LEU A 569 14.67 -27.16 12.98
N ARG A 570 14.89 -26.83 14.26
CA ARG A 570 14.41 -27.60 15.39
C ARG A 570 13.72 -26.70 16.40
N ASN A 571 12.53 -27.07 16.86
CA ASN A 571 11.86 -26.44 18.00
C ASN A 571 12.45 -27.03 19.29
N THR A 572 13.21 -26.21 20.02
CA THR A 572 13.90 -26.63 21.26
C THR A 572 13.13 -26.27 22.53
N GLY A 573 12.01 -25.56 22.41
CA GLY A 573 11.21 -25.14 23.53
C GLY A 573 10.04 -26.09 23.87
N LYS A 574 9.10 -25.58 24.66
CA LYS A 574 7.99 -26.37 25.25
C LYS A 574 6.68 -26.21 24.50
N TYR A 575 6.56 -25.22 23.62
CA TYR A 575 5.32 -24.91 22.90
C TYR A 575 5.48 -25.28 21.43
N ASP A 576 4.42 -25.78 20.83
CA ASP A 576 4.32 -25.84 19.37
C ASP A 576 4.38 -24.41 18.82
N GLY A 577 5.02 -24.21 17.65
CA GLY A 577 5.14 -22.89 17.08
C GLY A 577 5.67 -22.90 15.65
N ALA A 578 5.54 -21.77 14.98
CA ALA A 578 6.10 -21.57 13.67
C ALA A 578 7.31 -20.63 13.72
N GLU A 579 8.36 -20.97 12.96
CA GLU A 579 9.52 -20.11 12.73
C GLU A 579 9.51 -19.63 11.28
N ILE A 580 9.96 -18.40 11.07
CA ILE A 580 10.12 -17.79 9.75
C ILE A 580 11.62 -17.67 9.49
N ALA A 581 12.15 -18.61 8.73
CA ALA A 581 13.53 -18.60 8.26
C ALA A 581 13.67 -17.64 7.08
N GLN A 582 14.63 -16.73 7.15
CA GLN A 582 14.84 -15.64 6.22
C GLN A 582 16.20 -15.80 5.55
N LEU A 583 16.21 -15.87 4.21
CA LEU A 583 17.41 -15.95 3.39
C LEU A 583 17.85 -14.53 3.01
N TYR A 584 19.02 -14.16 3.44
CA TYR A 584 19.69 -12.93 3.05
C TYR A 584 20.93 -13.22 2.21
N VAL A 585 21.17 -12.35 1.21
CA VAL A 585 22.32 -12.47 0.31
C VAL A 585 23.08 -11.15 0.32
N GLY A 586 24.39 -11.22 0.45
CA GLY A 586 25.31 -10.09 0.38
C GLY A 586 26.55 -10.41 -0.47
N LEU A 587 27.19 -9.37 -1.00
CA LEU A 587 28.46 -9.53 -1.71
C LEU A 587 29.55 -8.70 -1.04
N PRO A 588 30.39 -9.28 -0.14
CA PRO A 588 31.51 -8.58 0.45
C PRO A 588 32.51 -8.13 -0.62
N GLY A 589 32.94 -6.87 -0.55
CA GLY A 589 33.85 -6.31 -1.53
C GLY A 589 33.26 -6.06 -2.92
N ALA A 590 31.94 -5.93 -3.01
CA ALA A 590 31.25 -5.57 -4.25
C ALA A 590 31.85 -4.31 -4.88
N LYS A 591 31.99 -4.30 -6.20
CA LYS A 591 32.41 -3.14 -6.99
C LYS A 591 31.23 -2.19 -7.27
N VAL A 592 30.03 -2.76 -7.39
CA VAL A 592 28.79 -2.00 -7.51
C VAL A 592 28.24 -1.76 -6.12
N PHE A 593 27.97 -0.51 -5.74
CA PHE A 593 27.41 -0.23 -4.41
C PHE A 593 26.09 -0.98 -4.20
N ARG A 594 25.91 -1.57 -3.05
CA ARG A 594 24.73 -2.33 -2.64
C ARG A 594 24.61 -2.41 -1.14
N PRO A 595 23.41 -2.70 -0.61
CA PRO A 595 23.26 -3.03 0.81
C PRO A 595 24.16 -4.19 1.22
N VAL A 596 24.58 -4.21 2.48
CA VAL A 596 25.41 -5.31 3.01
C VAL A 596 24.74 -6.67 2.91
N LYS A 597 23.39 -6.67 2.89
CA LYS A 597 22.56 -7.84 2.63
C LYS A 597 21.16 -7.44 2.19
N GLU A 598 20.50 -8.34 1.47
CA GLU A 598 19.13 -8.19 1.00
C GLU A 598 18.35 -9.49 1.17
N LEU A 599 17.09 -9.41 1.53
CA LEU A 599 16.17 -10.54 1.57
C LEU A 599 15.96 -11.11 0.16
N LYS A 600 16.20 -12.39 0.00
CA LYS A 600 16.07 -13.12 -1.30
C LYS A 600 15.26 -14.40 -1.19
N GLY A 601 14.70 -14.67 0.00
CA GLY A 601 13.82 -15.79 0.22
C GLY A 601 13.36 -15.88 1.67
N PHE A 602 12.26 -16.55 1.91
CA PHE A 602 11.79 -16.85 3.25
C PHE A 602 10.91 -18.10 3.25
N LEU A 603 10.78 -18.73 4.43
CA LEU A 603 9.93 -19.89 4.60
C LEU A 603 9.38 -19.92 6.02
N LYS A 604 8.04 -19.99 6.17
CA LYS A 604 7.39 -20.22 7.45
C LYS A 604 7.25 -21.73 7.70
N VAL A 605 7.73 -22.20 8.85
CA VAL A 605 7.77 -23.62 9.18
C VAL A 605 7.15 -23.86 10.54
N PHE A 606 6.03 -24.57 10.59
CA PHE A 606 5.44 -25.02 11.84
C PHE A 606 6.15 -26.29 12.36
N LEU A 607 6.51 -26.28 13.64
CA LEU A 607 7.19 -27.35 14.37
C LEU A 607 6.52 -27.60 15.71
N LYS A 608 6.22 -28.85 16.00
CA LYS A 608 5.83 -29.24 17.35
C LYS A 608 7.01 -29.11 18.30
N ALA A 609 6.74 -29.02 19.60
CA ALA A 609 7.78 -29.03 20.62
C ALA A 609 8.69 -30.27 20.47
N GLY A 610 10.00 -30.03 20.31
CA GLY A 610 11.01 -31.05 20.03
C GLY A 610 11.10 -31.56 18.59
N GLU A 611 10.23 -31.12 17.69
CA GLU A 611 10.25 -31.52 16.27
C GLU A 611 11.38 -30.82 15.51
N GLU A 612 11.94 -31.54 14.54
CA GLU A 612 12.98 -31.08 13.63
C GLU A 612 12.56 -31.33 12.18
N LYS A 613 12.84 -30.35 11.30
CA LYS A 613 12.63 -30.46 9.86
C LYS A 613 13.82 -29.94 9.07
N THR A 614 14.22 -30.66 8.04
CA THR A 614 15.13 -30.15 7.02
C THR A 614 14.33 -29.45 5.94
N VAL A 615 14.69 -28.21 5.64
CA VAL A 615 13.99 -27.32 4.70
C VAL A 615 14.94 -26.70 3.69
N THR A 616 14.42 -26.27 2.56
CA THR A 616 15.20 -25.64 1.49
C THR A 616 14.53 -24.35 1.05
N ILE A 617 15.30 -23.26 1.02
CA ILE A 617 14.92 -22.02 0.33
C ILE A 617 15.64 -22.01 -1.02
N LYS A 618 14.89 -22.03 -2.11
CA LYS A 618 15.43 -22.04 -3.47
C LYS A 618 15.89 -20.65 -3.87
N PHE A 619 16.92 -20.59 -4.70
CA PHE A 619 17.32 -19.37 -5.40
C PHE A 619 16.47 -19.19 -6.65
N ASP A 620 16.15 -17.96 -6.97
CA ASP A 620 15.43 -17.56 -8.18
C ASP A 620 16.26 -16.56 -9.01
N ASP A 621 15.71 -16.06 -10.09
CA ASP A 621 16.35 -15.07 -10.97
C ASP A 621 16.63 -13.73 -10.27
N LYS A 622 15.99 -13.46 -9.12
CA LYS A 622 16.12 -12.24 -8.35
C LYS A 622 17.21 -12.32 -7.28
N THR A 623 17.73 -13.52 -7.02
CA THR A 623 18.60 -13.77 -5.87
C THR A 623 19.92 -12.98 -5.94
N PHE A 624 20.58 -12.92 -7.11
CA PHE A 624 21.91 -12.33 -7.29
C PHE A 624 21.94 -11.11 -8.19
N ARG A 625 20.83 -10.77 -8.85
CA ARG A 625 20.77 -9.73 -9.88
C ARG A 625 20.81 -8.33 -9.30
N TYR A 626 21.28 -7.39 -10.10
CA TYR A 626 21.16 -5.96 -9.94
C TYR A 626 20.87 -5.31 -11.29
N TRP A 627 20.28 -4.12 -11.29
CA TRP A 627 20.04 -3.40 -12.54
C TRP A 627 21.27 -2.59 -12.94
N ASN A 628 21.80 -2.84 -14.12
CA ASN A 628 22.95 -2.11 -14.64
C ASN A 628 22.50 -1.03 -15.63
N MET A 629 22.63 0.22 -15.23
CA MET A 629 22.21 1.39 -16.01
C MET A 629 22.98 1.60 -17.30
N LYS A 630 24.16 1.00 -17.49
CA LYS A 630 24.97 1.10 -18.70
C LYS A 630 24.61 0.06 -19.74
N THR A 631 24.32 -1.17 -19.31
CA THR A 631 23.86 -2.23 -20.21
C THR A 631 22.35 -2.21 -20.39
N ASN A 632 21.64 -1.47 -19.55
CA ASN A 632 20.18 -1.40 -19.47
C ASN A 632 19.54 -2.78 -19.33
N LYS A 633 20.10 -3.59 -18.40
CA LYS A 633 19.68 -4.99 -18.15
C LYS A 633 19.88 -5.38 -16.71
N TRP A 634 19.16 -6.44 -16.32
CA TRP A 634 19.48 -7.19 -15.13
C TRP A 634 20.80 -7.95 -15.34
N GLU A 635 21.77 -7.71 -14.47
CA GLU A 635 23.10 -8.31 -14.51
C GLU A 635 23.43 -8.94 -13.15
N VAL A 636 24.40 -9.84 -13.15
CA VAL A 636 24.97 -10.44 -11.94
C VAL A 636 26.44 -10.02 -11.82
N GLU A 637 26.81 -9.46 -10.68
CA GLU A 637 28.20 -9.17 -10.38
C GLU A 637 28.93 -10.46 -9.96
N GLY A 638 30.08 -10.76 -10.59
CA GLY A 638 30.88 -11.93 -10.24
C GLY A 638 31.57 -11.76 -8.89
N GLY A 639 31.52 -12.78 -8.04
CA GLY A 639 32.15 -12.73 -6.73
C GLY A 639 31.77 -13.90 -5.81
N VAL A 640 32.23 -13.82 -4.57
CA VAL A 640 31.87 -14.81 -3.53
C VAL A 640 30.78 -14.18 -2.65
N TYR A 641 29.57 -14.63 -2.86
CA TYR A 641 28.41 -14.15 -2.12
C TYR A 641 28.32 -14.81 -0.75
N SER A 642 27.93 -14.02 0.25
CA SER A 642 27.50 -14.53 1.57
C SER A 642 26.05 -14.94 1.49
N ILE A 643 25.77 -16.20 1.83
CA ILE A 643 24.43 -16.77 1.93
C ILE A 643 24.11 -16.94 3.41
N MET A 644 23.14 -16.21 3.88
CA MET A 644 22.84 -16.06 5.31
C MET A 644 21.41 -16.51 5.60
N ILE A 645 21.24 -17.41 6.57
CA ILE A 645 19.91 -17.80 7.09
C ILE A 645 19.75 -17.15 8.47
N GLY A 646 18.73 -16.34 8.62
CA GLY A 646 18.45 -15.60 9.84
C GLY A 646 17.04 -15.78 10.36
N ALA A 647 16.86 -15.48 11.65
CA ALA A 647 15.57 -15.28 12.30
C ALA A 647 15.08 -13.83 12.17
N SER A 648 15.97 -12.93 11.76
CA SER A 648 15.74 -11.55 11.33
C SER A 648 16.95 -11.02 10.55
N CYS A 649 16.89 -9.83 10.00
CA CYS A 649 18.07 -9.23 9.34
C CYS A 649 19.24 -9.00 10.31
N ALA A 650 18.99 -8.85 11.60
CA ALA A 650 20.01 -8.66 12.63
C ALA A 650 20.39 -9.95 13.39
N ASP A 651 19.65 -11.04 13.21
CA ASP A 651 19.88 -12.32 13.88
C ASP A 651 20.16 -13.40 12.85
N ILE A 652 21.39 -13.39 12.33
CA ILE A 652 21.87 -14.39 11.38
C ILE A 652 22.32 -15.63 12.16
N ARG A 653 21.70 -16.76 11.88
CA ARG A 653 21.92 -18.04 12.55
C ARG A 653 22.92 -18.94 11.83
N LEU A 654 22.88 -18.96 10.51
CA LEU A 654 23.74 -19.76 9.68
C LEU A 654 24.29 -18.91 8.54
N GLN A 655 25.51 -19.17 8.14
CA GLN A 655 26.14 -18.48 7.01
C GLN A 655 27.12 -19.42 6.29
N ASP A 656 27.09 -19.34 4.97
CA ASP A 656 28.04 -19.99 4.08
C ASP A 656 28.27 -19.08 2.87
N SER A 657 29.10 -19.51 1.93
CA SER A 657 29.43 -18.72 0.77
C SER A 657 29.20 -19.48 -0.54
N LEU A 658 28.90 -18.73 -1.59
CA LEU A 658 28.72 -19.27 -2.94
C LEU A 658 29.44 -18.39 -3.96
N ALA A 659 30.32 -19.00 -4.75
CA ALA A 659 31.00 -18.33 -5.85
C ALA A 659 30.04 -18.25 -7.05
N ILE A 660 29.79 -17.06 -7.56
CA ILE A 660 28.92 -16.76 -8.70
C ILE A 660 29.75 -16.12 -9.81
N ILE A 661 29.53 -16.58 -11.04
CA ILE A 661 30.12 -15.97 -12.24
C ILE A 661 29.29 -14.77 -12.66
N GLY A 662 29.93 -13.64 -12.86
CA GLY A 662 29.27 -12.42 -13.33
C GLY A 662 28.81 -12.53 -14.78
N THR A 663 27.79 -11.76 -15.12
CA THR A 663 27.24 -11.68 -16.49
C THR A 663 27.88 -10.56 -17.30
N THR A 664 28.50 -9.57 -16.63
CA THR A 664 29.14 -8.41 -17.29
C THR A 664 30.29 -7.86 -16.46
N GLU A 665 31.26 -7.24 -17.15
CA GLU A 665 32.32 -6.44 -16.55
C GLU A 665 32.04 -4.92 -16.68
N VAL A 666 30.92 -4.55 -17.28
CA VAL A 666 30.53 -3.14 -17.46
C VAL A 666 30.06 -2.57 -16.14
N MET A 667 30.80 -1.59 -15.62
CA MET A 667 30.45 -0.89 -14.38
C MET A 667 29.37 0.18 -14.61
N PRO A 668 28.29 0.19 -13.82
CA PRO A 668 27.23 1.19 -13.98
C PRO A 668 27.68 2.61 -13.65
N TYR A 669 28.60 2.76 -12.67
CA TYR A 669 29.17 4.04 -12.24
C TYR A 669 30.64 3.88 -11.82
N TYR A 670 31.33 5.02 -11.75
CA TYR A 670 32.63 5.10 -11.06
C TYR A 670 32.38 5.33 -9.55
N THR A 671 32.91 4.46 -8.70
CA THR A 671 32.64 4.48 -7.24
C THR A 671 33.02 5.79 -6.55
N ASN A 672 34.07 6.48 -7.05
CA ASN A 672 34.49 7.78 -6.55
C ASN A 672 33.50 8.93 -6.87
N ARG A 673 32.53 8.72 -7.72
CA ARG A 673 31.46 9.69 -8.06
C ARG A 673 30.15 9.44 -7.31
N VAL A 674 30.09 8.39 -6.52
CA VAL A 674 28.90 7.96 -5.77
C VAL A 674 29.30 7.51 -4.36
N SER A 675 30.24 8.22 -3.74
CA SER A 675 30.86 7.82 -2.46
C SER A 675 29.84 7.71 -1.32
N SER A 676 28.86 8.60 -1.27
CA SER A 676 27.80 8.55 -0.25
C SER A 676 27.01 7.24 -0.34
N TYR A 677 26.74 6.72 -1.54
CA TYR A 677 26.06 5.45 -1.74
C TYR A 677 26.95 4.25 -1.39
N VAL A 678 28.25 4.33 -1.70
CA VAL A 678 29.22 3.28 -1.33
C VAL A 678 29.36 3.16 0.18
N GLU A 679 29.34 4.29 0.90
CA GLU A 679 29.50 4.36 2.36
C GLU A 679 28.17 4.24 3.12
N GLY A 680 27.03 4.22 2.45
CA GLY A 680 25.71 4.24 3.08
C GLY A 680 25.34 5.58 3.75
N LYS A 681 26.05 6.68 3.44
CA LYS A 681 25.82 8.03 4.00
C LYS A 681 24.78 8.81 3.20
N ILE A 682 23.60 8.26 3.05
CA ILE A 682 22.59 8.71 2.08
C ILE A 682 21.67 9.83 2.55
N GLN A 683 21.65 10.18 3.82
CA GLN A 683 20.81 11.28 4.32
C GLN A 683 21.23 12.67 3.82
N GLN A 684 22.42 12.81 3.24
CA GLN A 684 23.01 14.08 2.79
C GLN A 684 23.64 13.95 1.40
N VAL A 685 23.02 13.22 0.50
CA VAL A 685 23.50 13.07 -0.87
C VAL A 685 23.44 14.41 -1.61
N GLY A 686 24.59 14.86 -2.13
CA GLY A 686 24.70 16.08 -2.91
C GLY A 686 24.10 15.94 -4.32
N ASN A 687 23.82 17.08 -4.97
CA ASN A 687 23.23 17.08 -6.31
C ASN A 687 24.11 16.34 -7.32
N GLU A 688 25.42 16.52 -7.30
CA GLU A 688 26.34 15.88 -8.25
C GLU A 688 26.31 14.34 -8.16
N GLU A 689 26.26 13.78 -6.94
CA GLU A 689 26.16 12.34 -6.75
C GLU A 689 24.78 11.82 -7.19
N TYR A 690 23.72 12.57 -6.85
CA TYR A 690 22.36 12.19 -7.24
C TYR A 690 22.16 12.25 -8.75
N GLU A 691 22.62 13.31 -9.41
CA GLU A 691 22.61 13.41 -10.89
C GLU A 691 23.45 12.30 -11.55
N THR A 692 24.50 11.85 -10.88
CA THR A 692 25.30 10.71 -11.37
C THR A 692 24.51 9.42 -11.43
N ILE A 693 23.69 9.11 -10.40
CA ILE A 693 22.84 7.92 -10.43
C ILE A 693 21.57 8.12 -11.27
N LEU A 694 21.02 9.35 -11.33
CA LEU A 694 19.92 9.69 -12.25
C LEU A 694 20.34 9.55 -13.72
N GLY A 695 21.61 9.86 -14.05
CA GLY A 695 22.10 9.92 -15.42
C GLY A 695 21.71 11.21 -16.17
N HIS A 696 21.06 12.15 -15.50
CA HIS A 696 20.67 13.47 -16.01
C HIS A 696 20.58 14.49 -14.86
N SER A 697 20.45 15.77 -15.19
CA SER A 697 20.26 16.81 -14.19
C SER A 697 18.93 16.66 -13.46
N ILE A 698 18.89 17.06 -12.18
CA ILE A 698 17.66 17.11 -11.39
C ILE A 698 16.66 18.05 -12.10
N PRO A 699 15.42 17.62 -12.36
CA PRO A 699 14.41 18.49 -12.97
C PRO A 699 14.12 19.72 -12.11
N ASP A 700 13.84 20.87 -12.72
CA ASP A 700 13.36 22.03 -11.99
C ASP A 700 11.96 21.73 -11.39
N GLY A 701 11.88 21.68 -10.09
CA GLY A 701 10.65 21.44 -9.32
C GLY A 701 10.00 22.72 -8.79
N SER A 702 10.59 23.88 -9.07
CA SER A 702 10.10 25.17 -8.57
C SER A 702 8.72 25.53 -9.14
N TRP A 703 7.92 26.21 -8.33
CA TRP A 703 6.61 26.68 -8.75
C TRP A 703 6.75 27.93 -9.64
N SER A 704 6.12 27.89 -10.81
CA SER A 704 6.11 29.03 -11.74
C SER A 704 5.18 30.15 -11.26
N GLY A 705 5.37 31.35 -11.78
CA GLY A 705 4.49 32.49 -11.48
C GLY A 705 3.09 32.39 -12.10
N GLU A 706 2.83 31.42 -12.97
CA GLU A 706 1.51 31.11 -13.54
C GLU A 706 1.17 29.65 -13.25
N LEU A 707 -0.09 29.42 -12.80
CA LEU A 707 -0.58 28.10 -12.51
C LEU A 707 -1.02 27.38 -13.79
N GLY A 708 -0.65 26.10 -13.90
CA GLY A 708 -0.98 25.20 -14.99
C GLY A 708 -2.06 24.19 -14.62
N MET A 709 -2.44 23.36 -15.59
CA MET A 709 -3.47 22.32 -15.42
C MET A 709 -3.11 21.26 -14.36
N ASN A 710 -1.82 21.04 -14.18
CA ASN A 710 -1.27 20.03 -13.27
C ASN A 710 -0.83 20.59 -11.91
N ASP A 711 -1.00 21.89 -11.69
CA ASP A 711 -0.78 22.50 -10.38
C ASP A 711 -1.97 22.23 -9.45
N ALA A 712 -1.68 22.00 -8.16
CA ALA A 712 -2.70 21.71 -7.17
C ALA A 712 -3.51 22.95 -6.78
N LEU A 713 -4.79 22.78 -6.39
CA LEU A 713 -5.65 23.89 -5.99
C LEU A 713 -5.08 24.67 -4.79
N CYS A 714 -4.32 24.02 -3.91
CA CYS A 714 -3.63 24.72 -2.81
C CYS A 714 -2.62 25.76 -3.31
N GLN A 715 -2.09 25.62 -4.53
CA GLN A 715 -1.18 26.57 -5.16
C GLN A 715 -1.89 27.89 -5.57
N MET A 716 -3.23 27.93 -5.56
CA MET A 716 -3.96 29.20 -5.70
C MET A 716 -3.58 30.25 -4.67
N TYR A 717 -2.84 29.88 -3.63
CA TYR A 717 -2.18 30.85 -2.76
C TYR A 717 -1.30 31.85 -3.55
N TYR A 718 -0.66 31.38 -4.63
CA TYR A 718 0.18 32.19 -5.51
C TYR A 718 -0.59 32.81 -6.69
N ALA A 719 -1.89 32.57 -6.82
CA ALA A 719 -2.69 33.04 -7.95
C ALA A 719 -2.69 34.56 -8.08
N LYS A 720 -2.67 35.09 -9.30
CA LYS A 720 -2.84 36.53 -9.56
C LYS A 720 -4.24 37.01 -9.19
N SER A 721 -5.25 36.16 -9.35
CA SER A 721 -6.66 36.44 -8.98
C SER A 721 -6.86 36.52 -7.47
N GLY A 722 -7.41 37.64 -6.97
CA GLY A 722 -7.78 37.80 -5.56
C GLY A 722 -8.91 36.85 -5.12
N ILE A 723 -9.84 36.51 -6.04
CA ILE A 723 -10.91 35.55 -5.80
C ILE A 723 -10.33 34.16 -5.61
N ALA A 724 -9.40 33.72 -6.44
CA ALA A 724 -8.75 32.42 -6.31
C ALA A 724 -7.99 32.31 -4.98
N ARG A 725 -7.22 33.33 -4.58
CA ARG A 725 -6.55 33.37 -3.28
C ARG A 725 -7.55 33.29 -2.11
N PHE A 726 -8.71 33.96 -2.22
CA PHE A 726 -9.75 33.91 -1.20
C PHE A 726 -10.35 32.49 -1.08
N ILE A 727 -10.65 31.82 -2.20
CA ILE A 727 -11.15 30.43 -2.22
C ILE A 727 -10.12 29.49 -1.57
N CYS A 728 -8.85 29.59 -1.97
CA CYS A 728 -7.76 28.81 -1.39
C CYS A 728 -7.66 29.00 0.15
N LYS A 729 -7.74 30.26 0.61
CA LYS A 729 -7.75 30.59 2.04
C LYS A 729 -8.92 29.92 2.75
N LYS A 730 -10.14 29.92 2.16
CA LYS A 730 -11.32 29.31 2.77
C LYS A 730 -11.23 27.80 2.86
N LEU A 731 -10.70 27.14 1.83
CA LEU A 731 -10.43 25.70 1.87
C LEU A 731 -9.40 25.37 2.97
N GLY A 732 -8.31 26.13 3.06
CA GLY A 732 -7.30 25.95 4.11
C GLY A 732 -7.83 26.21 5.53
N GLU A 733 -8.72 27.22 5.72
CA GLU A 733 -9.38 27.46 7.00
C GLU A 733 -10.31 26.29 7.38
N LYS A 734 -11.03 25.72 6.42
CA LYS A 734 -11.91 24.55 6.64
C LYS A 734 -11.09 23.34 7.07
N LEU A 735 -9.95 23.07 6.41
CA LEU A 735 -9.04 21.99 6.78
C LEU A 735 -8.50 22.17 8.20
N LYS A 736 -7.98 23.35 8.54
CA LYS A 736 -7.48 23.64 9.90
C LYS A 736 -8.55 23.43 10.96
N LYS A 737 -9.81 23.80 10.69
CA LYS A 737 -10.94 23.57 11.62
C LYS A 737 -11.23 22.08 11.80
N SER A 738 -11.21 21.31 10.73
CA SER A 738 -11.45 19.85 10.80
C SER A 738 -10.31 19.13 11.53
N GLU A 739 -9.06 19.55 11.30
CA GLU A 739 -7.90 19.05 12.04
C GLU A 739 -8.03 19.36 13.54
N ALA A 740 -8.38 20.59 13.89
CA ALA A 740 -8.58 21.00 15.28
C ALA A 740 -9.73 20.25 15.98
N ALA A 741 -10.81 19.96 15.24
CA ALA A 741 -11.94 19.16 15.72
C ALA A 741 -11.60 17.67 15.83
N GLY A 742 -10.47 17.27 15.25
CA GLY A 742 -9.97 15.92 15.33
C GLY A 742 -10.57 14.91 14.36
N ILE A 743 -11.31 15.37 13.38
CA ILE A 743 -11.85 14.56 12.29
C ILE A 743 -11.38 15.23 11.00
N PRO A 744 -10.35 14.70 10.31
CA PRO A 744 -9.91 15.24 9.03
C PRO A 744 -11.07 15.23 8.02
N ASP A 745 -11.35 16.37 7.41
CA ASP A 745 -12.27 16.42 6.27
C ASP A 745 -11.52 15.98 5.02
N LEU A 746 -11.53 14.66 4.77
CA LEU A 746 -10.82 14.04 3.66
C LEU A 746 -11.24 14.58 2.30
N ASN A 747 -12.52 14.91 2.12
CA ASN A 747 -13.00 15.52 0.88
C ASN A 747 -12.37 16.89 0.63
N THR A 748 -12.36 17.75 1.65
CA THR A 748 -11.74 19.07 1.53
C THR A 748 -10.23 18.94 1.34
N LEU A 749 -9.59 17.98 2.02
CA LEU A 749 -8.16 17.70 1.86
C LEU A 749 -7.83 17.22 0.45
N PHE A 750 -8.63 16.30 -0.09
CA PHE A 750 -8.49 15.83 -1.46
C PHE A 750 -8.63 16.99 -2.45
N GLN A 751 -9.71 17.78 -2.34
CA GLN A 751 -9.92 18.96 -3.19
C GLN A 751 -8.78 19.97 -3.07
N TYR A 752 -8.25 20.22 -1.87
CA TYR A 752 -7.16 21.16 -1.65
C TYR A 752 -5.86 20.75 -2.35
N ASN A 753 -5.59 19.46 -2.41
CA ASN A 753 -4.36 18.89 -2.97
C ASN A 753 -4.49 18.40 -4.42
N MET A 754 -5.71 18.33 -4.99
CA MET A 754 -5.89 17.88 -6.38
C MET A 754 -5.46 18.94 -7.40
N PRO A 755 -4.96 18.54 -8.58
CA PRO A 755 -4.65 19.46 -9.67
C PRO A 755 -5.91 20.00 -10.36
N PHE A 756 -5.78 21.13 -11.05
CA PHE A 756 -6.92 21.74 -11.77
C PHE A 756 -7.60 20.78 -12.75
N ARG A 757 -6.83 19.94 -13.48
CA ARG A 757 -7.40 18.95 -14.41
C ARG A 757 -8.37 17.98 -13.74
N ALA A 758 -8.13 17.64 -12.47
CA ALA A 758 -8.98 16.70 -11.75
C ALA A 758 -10.44 17.19 -11.64
N ILE A 759 -10.67 18.51 -11.70
CA ILE A 759 -12.03 19.07 -11.73
C ILE A 759 -12.81 18.52 -12.94
N ALA A 760 -12.19 18.42 -14.12
CA ALA A 760 -12.86 17.83 -15.29
C ALA A 760 -12.96 16.31 -15.19
N LYS A 761 -11.90 15.66 -14.69
CA LYS A 761 -11.82 14.18 -14.64
C LYS A 761 -12.76 13.54 -13.61
N MET A 762 -13.22 14.30 -12.59
CA MET A 762 -13.99 13.78 -11.45
C MET A 762 -15.41 14.37 -11.30
N THR A 763 -15.90 15.07 -12.31
CA THR A 763 -17.26 15.69 -12.26
C THR A 763 -18.27 14.99 -13.15
N GLY A 764 -17.98 13.75 -13.58
CA GLY A 764 -18.91 12.96 -14.39
C GLY A 764 -19.30 13.62 -15.71
N GLY A 765 -18.42 14.42 -16.31
CA GLY A 765 -18.65 15.14 -17.56
C GLY A 765 -19.41 16.47 -17.42
N MET A 766 -19.70 16.94 -16.20
CA MET A 766 -20.31 18.26 -16.00
C MET A 766 -19.35 19.40 -16.34
N VAL A 767 -18.08 19.23 -16.08
CA VAL A 767 -17.01 20.19 -16.37
C VAL A 767 -16.05 19.57 -17.39
N SER A 768 -15.85 20.22 -18.53
CA SER A 768 -14.90 19.79 -19.54
C SER A 768 -13.50 20.38 -19.31
N MET A 769 -12.46 19.80 -19.93
CA MET A 769 -11.10 20.35 -19.89
C MET A 769 -11.04 21.78 -20.41
N GLU A 770 -11.82 22.13 -21.46
CA GLU A 770 -11.96 23.50 -21.98
C GLU A 770 -12.46 24.48 -20.92
N MET A 771 -13.40 24.05 -20.08
CA MET A 771 -13.91 24.89 -18.96
C MET A 771 -12.83 25.09 -17.90
N VAL A 772 -12.06 24.06 -17.58
CA VAL A 772 -10.94 24.16 -16.63
C VAL A 772 -9.84 25.09 -17.16
N GLU A 773 -9.53 25.07 -18.45
CA GLU A 773 -8.63 26.06 -19.07
C GLU A 773 -9.15 27.49 -18.93
N GLY A 774 -10.47 27.67 -19.07
CA GLY A 774 -11.12 28.96 -18.82
C GLY A 774 -10.99 29.40 -17.37
N LEU A 775 -11.24 28.47 -16.43
CA LEU A 775 -11.06 28.71 -14.99
C LEU A 775 -9.60 29.09 -14.66
N LEU A 776 -8.65 28.38 -15.24
CA LEU A 776 -7.22 28.63 -15.04
C LEU A 776 -6.79 30.03 -15.53
N LYS A 777 -7.33 30.49 -16.65
CA LYS A 777 -7.14 31.88 -17.10
C LYS A 777 -7.62 32.88 -16.03
N VAL A 778 -8.81 32.65 -15.43
CA VAL A 778 -9.34 33.51 -14.36
C VAL A 778 -8.43 33.49 -13.14
N VAL A 779 -7.95 32.31 -12.76
CA VAL A 779 -7.01 32.10 -11.64
C VAL A 779 -5.71 32.90 -11.88
N ASN A 780 -5.20 32.90 -13.11
CA ASN A 780 -4.02 33.65 -13.55
C ASN A 780 -4.29 35.14 -13.81
N GLY A 781 -5.49 35.65 -13.49
CA GLY A 781 -5.83 37.07 -13.55
C GLY A 781 -6.43 37.54 -14.88
N HIS A 782 -6.79 36.65 -15.80
CA HIS A 782 -7.39 36.97 -17.10
C HIS A 782 -8.89 36.72 -17.10
N PHE A 783 -9.69 37.77 -16.89
CA PHE A 783 -11.16 37.67 -16.82
C PHE A 783 -11.84 37.17 -18.11
N SER A 784 -11.15 37.22 -19.27
CA SER A 784 -11.62 36.58 -20.51
C SER A 784 -11.89 35.07 -20.36
N GLY A 785 -11.30 34.42 -19.36
CA GLY A 785 -11.57 33.04 -19.02
C GLY A 785 -13.00 32.75 -18.64
N LEU A 786 -13.73 33.70 -18.05
CA LEU A 786 -15.15 33.53 -17.69
C LEU A 786 -16.03 33.25 -18.92
N GLY A 787 -15.78 33.98 -20.01
CA GLY A 787 -16.45 33.71 -21.28
C GLY A 787 -16.19 32.29 -21.80
N LYS A 788 -14.95 31.78 -21.64
CA LYS A 788 -14.60 30.42 -22.02
C LYS A 788 -15.28 29.37 -21.15
N VAL A 789 -15.41 29.59 -19.84
CA VAL A 789 -16.15 28.71 -18.94
C VAL A 789 -17.62 28.59 -19.33
N ILE A 790 -18.30 29.76 -19.55
CA ILE A 790 -19.73 29.79 -19.87
C ILE A 790 -19.98 29.18 -21.26
N SER A 791 -19.22 29.56 -22.28
CA SER A 791 -19.37 28.99 -23.62
C SER A 791 -19.02 27.50 -23.66
N GLY A 792 -18.00 27.09 -22.90
CA GLY A 792 -17.59 25.71 -22.74
C GLY A 792 -18.68 24.84 -22.11
N PHE A 793 -19.41 25.35 -21.12
CA PHE A 793 -20.53 24.65 -20.49
C PHE A 793 -21.65 24.30 -21.50
N PHE A 794 -22.13 25.29 -22.26
CA PHE A 794 -23.18 25.03 -23.26
C PHE A 794 -22.69 24.14 -24.40
N ARG A 795 -21.43 24.33 -24.83
CA ARG A 795 -20.82 23.50 -25.86
C ARG A 795 -20.69 22.05 -25.38
N ASN A 796 -20.20 21.82 -24.15
CA ASN A 796 -20.02 20.50 -23.59
C ASN A 796 -21.36 19.76 -23.49
N GLN A 797 -22.42 20.41 -22.99
CA GLN A 797 -23.76 19.80 -22.94
C GLN A 797 -24.28 19.41 -24.33
N LYS A 798 -24.10 20.28 -25.32
CA LYS A 798 -24.53 20.01 -26.69
C LYS A 798 -23.78 18.82 -27.28
N LEU A 799 -22.47 18.80 -27.12
CA LEU A 799 -21.62 17.72 -27.65
C LEU A 799 -21.87 16.39 -26.96
N ASN A 800 -22.09 16.39 -25.62
CA ASN A 800 -22.44 15.18 -24.89
C ASN A 800 -23.77 14.59 -25.38
N LYS A 801 -24.81 15.43 -25.50
CA LYS A 801 -26.12 14.99 -26.02
C LYS A 801 -26.02 14.43 -27.44
N GLN A 802 -25.21 15.05 -28.30
CA GLN A 802 -25.02 14.54 -29.65
C GLN A 802 -24.28 13.18 -29.63
N TYR A 803 -23.26 13.04 -28.82
CA TYR A 803 -22.50 11.81 -28.73
C TYR A 803 -23.35 10.66 -28.14
N GLU A 804 -24.16 10.94 -27.11
CA GLU A 804 -25.12 9.98 -26.54
C GLU A 804 -26.12 9.52 -27.60
N LYS A 805 -26.69 10.47 -28.34
CA LYS A 805 -27.60 10.14 -29.45
C LYS A 805 -26.92 9.27 -30.52
N ASP A 806 -25.69 9.59 -30.90
CA ASP A 806 -24.93 8.80 -31.87
C ASP A 806 -24.66 7.37 -31.38
N LEU A 807 -24.44 7.17 -30.07
CA LEU A 807 -24.33 5.83 -29.46
C LEU A 807 -25.68 5.10 -29.39
N GLU A 808 -26.78 5.83 -29.23
CA GLU A 808 -28.13 5.24 -29.15
C GLU A 808 -28.69 4.86 -30.53
N GLU A 809 -28.42 5.67 -31.57
CA GLU A 809 -28.87 5.39 -32.93
C GLU A 809 -28.22 4.14 -33.55
N GLN A 810 -27.20 3.62 -32.88
CA GLN A 810 -26.51 2.37 -33.27
C GLN A 810 -27.01 1.13 -32.52
N LYS A 811 -27.96 1.34 -31.58
CA LYS A 811 -28.68 0.23 -30.93
C LYS A 811 -29.70 -0.39 -31.85
#